data_b3bd573592d7adc238fb1b1525179359
#
_entry.id   b3bd573592d7adc238fb1b1525179359
#
_cell.length_a   1.000
_cell.length_b   1.000
_cell.length_c   1.000
_cell.angle_alpha   90.00
_cell.angle_beta   90.00
_cell.angle_gamma   90.00
#
_symmetry.space_group_name_H-M   'P 1'
#
loop_
_entity.id
_entity.type
_entity.pdbx_description
1 polymer ?
#
loop_
_entity_poly.entity_id
_entity_poly.type
_entity_poly.pdbx_seq_one_letter_code
_entity_poly.pdbx_strand_id
1 'polypeptide(L)'
;MRLTIKAVLAAVLTLCAGSVALAQDQAAPAAPIPAGPVPYTSLERPARPVRPAAPRPAAIRPAPAATATSTAPTAPIGVVPALPVTPSGARLAPAETLPPAELEAFVDGVVRSAMARDHIAGVTVSVVQNGQVVLKKGYGFASLNPARKVDPDATLFRVGSISKTFTWIALMKEIEAGRIRKDAPVNLYLPERLQIRDQGFRTPVRIVNLMDHSPGFEDRALGHLFERNFARERSMDEYLRQERPRRVRAPGEVASYSNYGAALAGEAVSYVSGKPFERLIEESILLPAGMRNTSFREPHEPKSGIPGAIPRRLAANISEGYRWTPSGFEARPFEHIGHIAPAGSASSTAADMARYMQLLLNGGVIDGATIYGPGAAQAFRTPLRKTPAGISGWRHGFIEYSLPGGRTGFGHAGGTLSFLSNMVVVPNLGLGVFVSTNTETGGDLAMGLAGQVVGQFYAPPQAYPRPGSEALKDQARAFEGYYLGTRRAYRGLESIVGLATGGTTVKVDGRGRLVTTNFLGAKTWVPEGDLAEGRFISTTGSEHLAFKMGDGRAKSFQGAFGDQTFERAGFWKNPSTAMTLAILTGVAAAATLAGIFLRNRREFRETPVQSRASLIQNIQAALWLTMLILFGLWASRTGDIANVMYGWPGPFLFIASACALVAAALTLATLLLLPAIWRGGRRVDSWTPLRKLAFSVTVLLYSAFAVVLWFWGVLSPWSG
;
A
#
# COMPACT_ATOMS: atom_id res chain seq x y z
N MET A 1 48.51 -6.28 -2.54
CA MET A 1 47.53 -7.40 -2.41
C MET A 1 46.50 -7.24 -1.28
N ARG A 2 46.77 -6.52 -0.17
CA ARG A 2 45.77 -6.20 0.86
C ARG A 2 44.80 -5.05 0.53
N LEU A 3 45.14 -4.21 -0.46
CA LEU A 3 44.26 -3.09 -0.91
C LEU A 3 43.10 -3.55 -1.81
N THR A 4 43.27 -4.62 -2.58
CA THR A 4 42.24 -5.13 -3.53
C THR A 4 41.09 -5.81 -2.85
N ILE A 5 41.32 -6.48 -1.73
CA ILE A 5 40.24 -7.18 -0.96
C ILE A 5 39.35 -6.13 -0.27
N LYS A 6 39.94 -5.04 0.24
CA LYS A 6 39.15 -3.94 0.81
C LYS A 6 38.29 -3.21 -0.23
N ALA A 7 38.76 -3.07 -1.46
CA ALA A 7 38.02 -2.46 -2.56
C ALA A 7 36.84 -3.31 -3.02
N VAL A 8 37.01 -4.65 -3.12
CA VAL A 8 35.93 -5.57 -3.46
C VAL A 8 34.90 -5.68 -2.32
N LEU A 9 35.37 -5.74 -1.06
CA LEU A 9 34.47 -5.71 0.09
C LEU A 9 33.70 -4.37 0.17
N ALA A 10 34.37 -3.25 -0.09
CA ALA A 10 33.74 -1.93 -0.14
C ALA A 10 32.70 -1.84 -1.29
N ALA A 11 33.01 -2.37 -2.48
CA ALA A 11 32.09 -2.36 -3.61
C ALA A 11 30.83 -3.22 -3.36
N VAL A 12 30.97 -4.41 -2.75
CA VAL A 12 29.83 -5.25 -2.36
C VAL A 12 29.02 -4.61 -1.22
N LEU A 13 29.70 -4.02 -0.23
CA LEU A 13 29.05 -3.29 0.85
C LEU A 13 28.36 -2.01 0.36
N THR A 14 28.95 -1.32 -0.62
CA THR A 14 28.37 -0.10 -1.21
C THR A 14 27.16 -0.44 -2.10
N LEU A 15 27.20 -1.54 -2.84
CA LEU A 15 26.04 -2.03 -3.60
C LEU A 15 24.88 -2.50 -2.70
N CYS A 16 25.19 -3.10 -1.55
CA CYS A 16 24.18 -3.50 -0.56
C CYS A 16 23.71 -2.33 0.33
N ALA A 17 24.60 -1.38 0.65
CA ALA A 17 24.29 -0.20 1.45
C ALA A 17 23.56 0.88 0.62
N GLY A 18 23.84 0.99 -0.68
CA GLY A 18 23.16 1.93 -1.58
C GLY A 18 21.66 1.69 -1.69
N SER A 19 21.22 0.44 -1.63
CA SER A 19 19.79 0.11 -1.63
C SER A 19 19.09 0.39 -0.29
N VAL A 20 19.84 0.49 0.82
CA VAL A 20 19.31 0.86 2.14
C VAL A 20 19.36 2.39 2.35
N ALA A 21 20.37 3.05 1.79
CA ALA A 21 20.53 4.51 1.88
C ALA A 21 19.51 5.26 1.01
N LEU A 22 19.10 4.71 -0.15
CA LEU A 22 18.04 5.29 -0.99
C LEU A 22 16.64 5.25 -0.35
N ALA A 23 16.44 4.40 0.65
CA ALA A 23 15.21 4.37 1.44
C ALA A 23 15.24 5.32 2.66
N GLN A 24 16.42 5.86 3.01
CA GLN A 24 16.59 6.78 4.15
C GLN A 24 16.74 8.25 3.74
N ASP A 25 17.04 8.55 2.47
CA ASP A 25 17.37 9.89 2.01
C ASP A 25 16.17 10.71 1.48
N GLN A 26 14.93 10.24 1.69
CA GLN A 26 13.71 11.00 1.36
C GLN A 26 13.21 11.89 2.51
N ALA A 27 13.99 12.08 3.55
CA ALA A 27 13.71 13.02 4.64
C ALA A 27 14.79 14.11 4.74
N ALA A 28 15.02 14.85 3.65
CA ALA A 28 15.79 16.08 3.73
C ALA A 28 14.87 17.23 4.22
N PRO A 29 15.30 18.05 5.18
CA PRO A 29 14.50 19.15 5.69
C PRO A 29 14.31 20.24 4.64
N ALA A 30 13.07 20.66 4.44
CA ALA A 30 12.72 21.80 3.59
C ALA A 30 13.39 23.08 4.12
N ALA A 31 14.06 23.83 3.24
CA ALA A 31 14.60 25.15 3.53
C ALA A 31 13.45 26.14 3.86
N PRO A 32 13.67 27.14 4.71
CA PRO A 32 12.63 28.10 5.08
C PRO A 32 12.24 28.98 3.90
N ILE A 33 10.93 29.06 3.65
CA ILE A 33 10.32 29.92 2.62
C ILE A 33 10.23 31.34 3.18
N PRO A 34 10.71 32.38 2.46
CA PRO A 34 10.45 33.76 2.85
C PRO A 34 9.00 34.14 2.61
N ALA A 35 8.37 34.72 3.63
CA ALA A 35 7.02 35.25 3.56
C ALA A 35 6.98 36.51 2.69
N GLY A 36 6.12 36.52 1.67
CA GLY A 36 5.73 37.73 0.93
C GLY A 36 4.75 37.41 -0.20
N PRO A 37 3.61 38.13 -0.28
CA PRO A 37 2.64 37.91 -1.34
C PRO A 37 3.13 38.53 -2.64
N VAL A 38 3.14 37.75 -3.72
CA VAL A 38 3.38 38.26 -5.08
C VAL A 38 2.03 38.57 -5.73
N PRO A 39 1.80 39.81 -6.19
CA PRO A 39 0.55 40.14 -6.87
C PRO A 39 0.51 39.59 -8.29
N TYR A 40 -0.63 39.05 -8.66
CA TYR A 40 -0.94 38.62 -10.03
C TYR A 40 -1.07 39.85 -10.93
N THR A 41 -0.18 39.99 -11.89
CA THR A 41 -0.40 40.86 -13.05
C THR A 41 -0.76 40.01 -14.26
N SER A 42 -1.79 40.50 -14.98
CA SER A 42 -2.36 39.95 -16.20
C SER A 42 -1.30 39.75 -17.31
N LEU A 43 -1.26 38.56 -17.90
CA LEU A 43 -0.41 38.26 -19.06
C LEU A 43 -1.14 38.65 -20.36
N GLU A 44 -0.66 39.70 -20.99
CA GLU A 44 -0.93 40.00 -22.40
C GLU A 44 -0.19 39.05 -23.33
N ARG A 45 -0.77 38.78 -24.49
CA ARG A 45 -0.25 37.89 -25.55
C ARG A 45 1.06 38.45 -26.11
N PRO A 46 2.10 37.64 -26.29
CA PRO A 46 3.27 38.06 -27.11
C PRO A 46 3.10 37.67 -28.56
N ALA A 47 3.54 38.59 -29.43
CA ALA A 47 3.66 38.46 -30.86
C ALA A 47 4.83 37.54 -31.27
N ARG A 48 4.72 36.95 -32.47
CA ARG A 48 5.73 36.07 -33.07
C ARG A 48 7.13 36.73 -33.18
N PRO A 49 8.24 36.05 -32.84
CA PRO A 49 9.56 36.55 -33.18
C PRO A 49 10.09 35.97 -34.47
N VAL A 50 10.78 36.85 -35.20
CA VAL A 50 11.63 36.59 -36.39
C VAL A 50 13.00 36.09 -35.88
N ARG A 51 13.56 35.06 -36.56
CA ARG A 51 14.89 34.51 -36.28
C ARG A 51 16.01 35.46 -36.71
N PRO A 52 17.07 35.59 -35.95
CA PRO A 52 18.41 35.68 -36.50
C PRO A 52 19.41 34.64 -35.92
N ALA A 53 20.52 34.46 -36.69
CA ALA A 53 21.50 33.40 -36.59
C ALA A 53 22.41 33.46 -35.34
N ALA A 54 22.94 32.28 -34.96
CA ALA A 54 23.81 32.07 -33.81
C ALA A 54 25.26 32.49 -34.02
N PRO A 55 26.00 32.96 -33.02
CA PRO A 55 27.46 32.84 -32.96
C PRO A 55 27.93 31.76 -31.95
N ARG A 56 29.11 31.19 -32.28
CA ARG A 56 29.80 30.12 -31.56
C ARG A 56 30.33 30.52 -30.20
N PRO A 57 30.44 29.60 -29.23
CA PRO A 57 30.97 29.92 -27.89
C PRO A 57 32.50 29.83 -27.80
N ALA A 58 33.08 30.73 -26.99
CA ALA A 58 34.48 30.75 -26.62
C ALA A 58 34.74 29.88 -25.39
N ALA A 59 35.88 29.23 -25.35
CA ALA A 59 36.33 28.36 -24.27
C ALA A 59 36.65 29.11 -22.96
N ILE A 60 36.18 28.63 -21.83
CA ILE A 60 36.57 29.11 -20.48
C ILE A 60 37.44 28.06 -19.78
N ARG A 61 38.62 28.49 -19.32
CA ARG A 61 39.57 27.72 -18.52
C ARG A 61 39.05 27.53 -17.07
N PRO A 62 39.34 26.41 -16.39
CA PRO A 62 39.00 26.25 -14.99
C PRO A 62 40.02 26.89 -14.04
N ALA A 63 39.53 27.49 -12.97
CA ALA A 63 40.31 28.00 -11.85
C ALA A 63 40.48 26.93 -10.74
N PRO A 64 41.51 26.97 -9.91
CA PRO A 64 41.89 25.87 -9.02
C PRO A 64 41.04 25.80 -7.74
N ALA A 65 40.86 24.55 -7.28
CA ALA A 65 40.10 24.20 -6.10
C ALA A 65 40.80 24.63 -4.81
N ALA A 66 40.08 25.31 -3.94
CA ALA A 66 40.47 25.55 -2.56
C ALA A 66 39.88 24.45 -1.65
N THR A 67 40.74 23.72 -0.97
CA THR A 67 40.42 22.79 0.11
C THR A 67 39.98 23.55 1.35
N ALA A 68 38.73 23.43 1.74
CA ALA A 68 38.24 23.85 3.05
C ALA A 68 37.75 22.65 3.83
N THR A 69 38.50 22.23 4.83
CA THR A 69 38.07 21.32 5.89
C THR A 69 37.06 22.04 6.78
N SER A 70 35.82 21.66 6.73
CA SER A 70 34.78 22.13 7.67
C SER A 70 34.29 20.95 8.50
N THR A 71 34.66 20.95 9.77
CA THR A 71 34.02 20.16 10.83
C THR A 71 32.74 20.89 11.21
N ALA A 72 31.58 20.33 10.75
CA ALA A 72 30.29 20.82 11.19
C ALA A 72 29.82 20.02 12.43
N PRO A 73 29.31 20.71 13.47
CA PRO A 73 28.70 20.05 14.61
C PRO A 73 27.35 19.48 14.22
N THR A 74 27.07 18.23 14.65
CA THR A 74 25.78 17.56 14.54
C THR A 74 24.69 18.40 15.22
N ALA A 75 23.82 18.99 14.42
CA ALA A 75 22.61 19.65 14.91
C ALA A 75 21.59 18.63 15.40
N PRO A 76 20.86 18.88 16.49
CA PRO A 76 19.81 17.98 16.97
C PRO A 76 18.65 17.95 15.96
N ILE A 77 18.08 16.76 15.77
CA ILE A 77 16.91 16.49 14.92
C ILE A 77 15.79 17.47 15.30
N GLY A 78 15.48 18.39 14.38
CA GLY A 78 14.50 19.44 14.61
C GLY A 78 13.13 18.85 14.92
N VAL A 79 12.56 19.29 16.03
CA VAL A 79 11.16 19.13 16.38
C VAL A 79 10.35 19.76 15.25
N VAL A 80 9.52 18.97 14.55
CA VAL A 80 8.50 19.51 13.64
C VAL A 80 7.68 20.52 14.44
N PRO A 81 7.59 21.79 14.04
CA PRO A 81 6.79 22.76 14.75
C PRO A 81 5.35 22.25 14.81
N ALA A 82 4.78 22.18 16.00
CA ALA A 82 3.34 21.99 16.15
C ALA A 82 2.65 23.07 15.33
N LEU A 83 1.73 22.67 14.42
CA LEU A 83 0.89 23.63 13.73
C LEU A 83 0.27 24.56 14.77
N PRO A 84 0.30 25.89 14.58
CA PRO A 84 -0.26 26.81 15.55
C PRO A 84 -1.75 26.47 15.70
N VAL A 85 -2.13 25.98 16.87
CA VAL A 85 -3.54 25.85 17.26
C VAL A 85 -4.00 27.29 17.45
N THR A 86 -4.70 27.82 16.47
CA THR A 86 -5.42 29.08 16.64
C THR A 86 -6.61 28.80 17.54
N PRO A 87 -6.67 29.27 18.77
CA PRO A 87 -7.85 29.12 19.60
C PRO A 87 -8.88 30.13 19.08
N SER A 88 -9.71 29.72 18.14
CA SER A 88 -10.82 30.54 17.72
C SER A 88 -12.12 29.86 18.09
N GLY A 89 -12.97 30.56 18.76
CA GLY A 89 -14.39 30.32 18.92
C GLY A 89 -14.78 29.11 19.78
N ALA A 90 -15.96 29.19 20.35
CA ALA A 90 -16.63 28.05 20.97
C ALA A 90 -16.81 26.94 19.93
N ARG A 91 -16.50 25.68 20.31
CA ARG A 91 -16.76 24.53 19.43
C ARG A 91 -18.25 24.37 19.24
N LEU A 92 -18.64 23.99 18.02
CA LEU A 92 -20.03 23.78 17.67
C LEU A 92 -20.61 22.59 18.42
N ALA A 93 -21.83 22.75 18.89
CA ALA A 93 -22.61 21.62 19.38
C ALA A 93 -22.97 20.65 18.24
N PRO A 94 -23.26 19.37 18.52
CA PRO A 94 -23.55 18.38 17.47
C PRO A 94 -24.70 18.77 16.53
N ALA A 95 -25.68 19.56 17.01
CA ALA A 95 -26.83 20.01 16.23
C ALA A 95 -26.56 21.30 15.45
N GLU A 96 -25.45 21.99 15.71
CA GLU A 96 -25.12 23.25 15.04
C GLU A 96 -24.51 23.00 13.67
N THR A 97 -24.86 23.86 12.73
CA THR A 97 -24.38 23.79 11.36
C THR A 97 -23.04 24.50 11.20
N LEU A 98 -22.21 23.95 10.35
CA LEU A 98 -20.93 24.56 9.95
C LEU A 98 -21.18 25.93 9.32
N PRO A 99 -20.52 27.01 9.77
CA PRO A 99 -20.57 28.30 9.10
C PRO A 99 -19.89 28.16 7.73
N PRO A 100 -20.61 28.38 6.60
CA PRO A 100 -20.05 28.07 5.27
C PRO A 100 -18.77 28.84 4.94
N ALA A 101 -18.70 30.13 5.27
CA ALA A 101 -17.51 30.94 5.01
C ALA A 101 -16.27 30.48 5.82
N GLU A 102 -16.46 30.11 7.08
CA GLU A 102 -15.36 29.60 7.92
C GLU A 102 -14.90 28.22 7.46
N LEU A 103 -15.86 27.35 7.09
CA LEU A 103 -15.57 26.04 6.53
C LEU A 103 -14.77 26.20 5.23
N GLU A 104 -15.20 27.06 4.32
CA GLU A 104 -14.52 27.30 3.06
C GLU A 104 -13.10 27.81 3.30
N ALA A 105 -12.92 28.81 4.16
CA ALA A 105 -11.60 29.35 4.48
C ALA A 105 -10.68 28.29 5.11
N PHE A 106 -11.21 27.47 6.01
CA PHE A 106 -10.47 26.37 6.62
C PHE A 106 -10.04 25.32 5.58
N VAL A 107 -10.98 24.84 4.77
CA VAL A 107 -10.70 23.82 3.74
C VAL A 107 -9.75 24.37 2.69
N ASP A 108 -9.89 25.63 2.27
CA ASP A 108 -8.96 26.31 1.37
C ASP A 108 -7.53 26.31 1.92
N GLY A 109 -7.36 26.64 3.20
CA GLY A 109 -6.08 26.63 3.87
C GLY A 109 -5.44 25.23 3.89
N VAL A 110 -6.22 24.24 4.30
CA VAL A 110 -5.76 22.83 4.37
C VAL A 110 -5.37 22.31 2.99
N VAL A 111 -6.26 22.46 2.00
CA VAL A 111 -6.03 21.93 0.64
C VAL A 111 -4.85 22.60 -0.03
N ARG A 112 -4.78 23.94 -0.02
CA ARG A 112 -3.69 24.67 -0.68
C ARG A 112 -2.34 24.38 -0.04
N SER A 113 -2.31 24.27 1.29
CA SER A 113 -1.11 23.91 2.03
C SER A 113 -0.63 22.49 1.68
N ALA A 114 -1.55 21.53 1.62
CA ALA A 114 -1.23 20.17 1.20
C ALA A 114 -0.78 20.10 -0.26
N MET A 115 -1.47 20.79 -1.18
CA MET A 115 -1.08 20.84 -2.59
C MET A 115 0.34 21.36 -2.79
N ALA A 116 0.73 22.38 -2.03
CA ALA A 116 2.08 22.95 -2.11
C ALA A 116 3.12 22.03 -1.49
N ARG A 117 2.85 21.46 -0.32
CA ARG A 117 3.79 20.59 0.40
C ARG A 117 3.99 19.25 -0.30
N ASP A 118 2.89 18.62 -0.73
CA ASP A 118 2.89 17.25 -1.23
C ASP A 118 2.85 17.20 -2.77
N HIS A 119 2.96 18.35 -3.44
CA HIS A 119 2.94 18.45 -4.91
C HIS A 119 1.73 17.76 -5.55
N ILE A 120 0.52 18.21 -5.21
CA ILE A 120 -0.72 17.66 -5.75
C ILE A 120 -1.22 18.53 -6.92
N ALA A 121 -1.46 17.94 -8.09
CA ALA A 121 -1.86 18.67 -9.28
C ALA A 121 -3.32 19.15 -9.23
N GLY A 122 -4.24 18.32 -8.74
CA GLY A 122 -5.64 18.63 -8.67
C GLY A 122 -6.34 17.95 -7.50
N VAL A 123 -7.33 18.66 -6.92
CA VAL A 123 -8.14 18.17 -5.80
C VAL A 123 -9.60 18.54 -6.04
N THR A 124 -10.52 17.67 -5.65
CA THR A 124 -11.95 17.97 -5.61
C THR A 124 -12.51 17.63 -4.22
N VAL A 125 -13.34 18.50 -3.68
CA VAL A 125 -13.91 18.39 -2.33
C VAL A 125 -15.42 18.65 -2.38
N SER A 126 -16.19 17.89 -1.60
CA SER A 126 -17.54 18.27 -1.21
C SER A 126 -17.81 17.99 0.25
N VAL A 127 -18.55 18.87 0.89
CA VAL A 127 -19.04 18.73 2.27
C VAL A 127 -20.54 18.91 2.25
N VAL A 128 -21.25 17.97 2.87
CA VAL A 128 -22.69 18.03 3.05
C VAL A 128 -23.01 18.06 4.54
N GLN A 129 -24.03 18.80 4.93
CA GLN A 129 -24.55 18.77 6.29
C GLN A 129 -26.06 18.97 6.32
N ASN A 130 -26.75 18.16 7.12
CA ASN A 130 -28.20 18.23 7.31
C ASN A 130 -28.97 18.24 6.00
N GLY A 131 -28.53 17.41 5.04
CA GLY A 131 -29.14 17.30 3.71
C GLY A 131 -28.74 18.39 2.72
N GLN A 132 -27.93 19.38 3.12
CA GLN A 132 -27.50 20.49 2.24
C GLN A 132 -26.03 20.34 1.84
N VAL A 133 -25.67 20.77 0.64
CA VAL A 133 -24.28 20.91 0.20
C VAL A 133 -23.74 22.23 0.75
N VAL A 134 -22.87 22.17 1.76
CA VAL A 134 -22.30 23.35 2.42
C VAL A 134 -20.98 23.80 1.81
N LEU A 135 -20.27 22.90 1.12
CA LEU A 135 -19.07 23.20 0.33
C LEU A 135 -18.97 22.25 -0.84
N LYS A 136 -18.64 22.79 -2.02
CA LYS A 136 -18.30 22.00 -3.21
C LYS A 136 -17.28 22.78 -4.02
N LYS A 137 -16.04 22.27 -4.15
CA LYS A 137 -14.93 23.04 -4.71
C LYS A 137 -13.90 22.18 -5.42
N GLY A 138 -13.35 22.69 -6.52
CA GLY A 138 -12.22 22.15 -7.24
C GLY A 138 -10.99 23.03 -7.06
N TYR A 139 -9.81 22.42 -6.98
CA TYR A 139 -8.52 23.08 -6.84
C TYR A 139 -7.55 22.54 -7.88
N GLY A 140 -6.67 23.42 -8.40
CA GLY A 140 -5.66 23.02 -9.36
C GLY A 140 -6.24 22.52 -10.69
N PHE A 141 -5.65 21.47 -11.24
CA PHE A 141 -5.86 21.03 -12.62
C PHE A 141 -6.30 19.57 -12.71
N ALA A 142 -7.30 19.34 -13.57
CA ALA A 142 -7.72 18.02 -14.01
C ALA A 142 -6.81 17.46 -15.11
N SER A 143 -6.21 18.37 -15.92
CA SER A 143 -5.16 18.08 -16.89
C SER A 143 -4.20 19.26 -16.93
N LEU A 144 -2.90 18.98 -17.01
CA LEU A 144 -1.85 20.00 -17.12
C LEU A 144 -1.51 20.31 -18.58
N ASN A 145 -1.76 19.38 -19.51
CA ASN A 145 -1.50 19.58 -20.91
C ASN A 145 -2.51 18.82 -21.80
N PRO A 146 -3.48 19.50 -22.42
CA PRO A 146 -3.81 20.93 -22.28
C PRO A 146 -4.32 21.26 -20.86
N ALA A 147 -4.00 22.47 -20.39
CA ALA A 147 -4.39 22.89 -19.04
C ALA A 147 -5.92 22.98 -18.91
N ARG A 148 -6.49 22.18 -17.99
CA ARG A 148 -7.92 22.16 -17.66
C ARG A 148 -8.07 22.16 -16.15
N LYS A 149 -8.73 23.18 -15.61
CA LYS A 149 -8.99 23.30 -14.17
C LYS A 149 -9.95 22.20 -13.69
N VAL A 150 -9.85 21.86 -12.41
CA VAL A 150 -10.82 20.97 -11.76
C VAL A 150 -12.17 21.70 -11.61
N ASP A 151 -13.21 21.15 -12.23
CA ASP A 151 -14.59 21.53 -12.06
C ASP A 151 -15.27 20.51 -11.14
N PRO A 152 -15.78 20.91 -9.96
CA PRO A 152 -16.37 19.98 -9.00
C PRO A 152 -17.69 19.35 -9.48
N ASP A 153 -18.33 19.92 -10.51
CA ASP A 153 -19.57 19.41 -11.11
C ASP A 153 -19.33 18.47 -12.29
N ALA A 154 -18.23 18.67 -13.00
CA ALA A 154 -17.99 17.97 -14.27
C ALA A 154 -16.76 17.08 -14.27
N THR A 155 -15.70 17.42 -13.53
CA THR A 155 -14.45 16.63 -13.54
C THR A 155 -14.61 15.31 -12.77
N LEU A 156 -14.42 14.20 -13.46
CA LEU A 156 -14.48 12.88 -12.86
C LEU A 156 -13.09 12.51 -12.29
N PHE A 157 -13.06 12.20 -11.01
CA PHE A 157 -11.93 11.58 -10.34
C PHE A 157 -12.19 10.09 -10.17
N ARG A 158 -11.16 9.26 -10.29
CA ARG A 158 -11.27 7.84 -9.98
C ARG A 158 -11.32 7.66 -8.47
N VAL A 159 -12.46 7.17 -7.98
CA VAL A 159 -12.68 7.09 -6.53
C VAL A 159 -12.19 5.77 -5.92
N GLY A 160 -11.60 4.89 -6.75
CA GLY A 160 -11.00 3.65 -6.31
C GLY A 160 -11.96 2.81 -5.46
N SER A 161 -11.49 2.33 -4.32
CA SER A 161 -12.25 1.42 -3.45
C SER A 161 -13.53 2.00 -2.82
N ILE A 162 -13.83 3.29 -2.96
CA ILE A 162 -15.18 3.81 -2.66
C ILE A 162 -16.23 3.08 -3.53
N SER A 163 -15.86 2.59 -4.70
CA SER A 163 -16.68 1.72 -5.56
C SER A 163 -17.35 0.57 -4.80
N LYS A 164 -16.64 0.00 -3.83
CA LYS A 164 -17.16 -1.12 -3.02
C LYS A 164 -18.44 -0.78 -2.28
N THR A 165 -18.61 0.49 -1.87
CA THR A 165 -19.80 0.90 -1.13
C THR A 165 -21.06 0.77 -1.97
N PHE A 166 -20.99 1.00 -3.27
CA PHE A 166 -22.09 0.76 -4.20
C PHE A 166 -22.38 -0.74 -4.36
N THR A 167 -21.34 -1.55 -4.40
CA THR A 167 -21.47 -3.02 -4.42
C THR A 167 -22.20 -3.52 -3.17
N TRP A 168 -21.85 -2.96 -2.00
CA TRP A 168 -22.51 -3.33 -0.74
C TRP A 168 -23.95 -2.86 -0.67
N ILE A 169 -24.28 -1.70 -1.22
CA ILE A 169 -25.68 -1.25 -1.36
C ILE A 169 -26.45 -2.23 -2.26
N ALA A 170 -25.92 -2.58 -3.43
CA ALA A 170 -26.55 -3.54 -4.33
C ALA A 170 -26.76 -4.89 -3.65
N LEU A 171 -25.76 -5.39 -2.92
CA LEU A 171 -25.86 -6.65 -2.17
C LEU A 171 -26.93 -6.57 -1.07
N MET A 172 -26.98 -5.47 -0.32
CA MET A 172 -27.99 -5.28 0.73
C MET A 172 -29.40 -5.18 0.16
N LYS A 173 -29.59 -4.61 -1.03
CA LYS A 173 -30.89 -4.62 -1.74
C LYS A 173 -31.35 -6.04 -2.06
N GLU A 174 -30.44 -6.91 -2.49
CA GLU A 174 -30.76 -8.33 -2.73
C GLU A 174 -31.06 -9.09 -1.43
N ILE A 175 -30.42 -8.70 -0.34
CA ILE A 175 -30.68 -9.25 1.01
C ILE A 175 -32.07 -8.79 1.52
N GLU A 176 -32.38 -7.51 1.42
CA GLU A 176 -33.71 -6.97 1.80
C GLU A 176 -34.84 -7.57 0.97
N ALA A 177 -34.57 -7.87 -0.31
CA ALA A 177 -35.52 -8.55 -1.20
C ALA A 177 -35.64 -10.07 -0.94
N GLY A 178 -34.88 -10.62 0.00
CA GLY A 178 -34.86 -12.04 0.33
C GLY A 178 -34.22 -12.96 -0.72
N ARG A 179 -33.60 -12.40 -1.77
CA ARG A 179 -32.94 -13.19 -2.83
C ARG A 179 -31.54 -13.66 -2.44
N ILE A 180 -30.88 -12.95 -1.54
CA ILE A 180 -29.59 -13.34 -0.95
C ILE A 180 -29.74 -13.37 0.58
N ARG A 181 -29.11 -14.35 1.24
CA ARG A 181 -29.00 -14.40 2.70
C ARG A 181 -27.55 -14.15 3.12
N LYS A 182 -27.33 -13.21 4.03
CA LYS A 182 -25.98 -12.81 4.48
C LYS A 182 -25.18 -13.93 5.15
N ASP A 183 -25.85 -14.85 5.80
CA ASP A 183 -25.27 -15.99 6.52
C ASP A 183 -25.10 -17.25 5.65
N ALA A 184 -25.60 -17.23 4.41
CA ALA A 184 -25.49 -18.34 3.48
C ALA A 184 -24.12 -18.41 2.81
N PRO A 185 -23.68 -19.63 2.40
CA PRO A 185 -22.49 -19.79 1.58
C PRO A 185 -22.58 -18.99 0.27
N VAL A 186 -21.52 -18.28 -0.08
CA VAL A 186 -21.47 -17.47 -1.31
C VAL A 186 -21.68 -18.31 -2.57
N ASN A 187 -21.26 -19.58 -2.54
CA ASN A 187 -21.38 -20.51 -3.66
C ASN A 187 -22.83 -20.75 -4.13
N LEU A 188 -23.83 -20.50 -3.27
CA LEU A 188 -25.25 -20.56 -3.66
C LEU A 188 -25.64 -19.45 -4.65
N TYR A 189 -24.86 -18.39 -4.74
CA TYR A 189 -25.11 -17.19 -5.53
C TYR A 189 -24.06 -16.96 -6.62
N LEU A 190 -23.32 -18.01 -6.98
CA LEU A 190 -22.28 -17.98 -8.01
C LEU A 190 -22.50 -19.08 -9.04
N PRO A 191 -22.20 -18.83 -10.33
CA PRO A 191 -22.15 -19.90 -11.31
C PRO A 191 -21.07 -20.92 -10.90
N GLU A 192 -21.29 -22.19 -11.26
CA GLU A 192 -20.45 -23.33 -10.83
C GLU A 192 -18.95 -23.11 -11.07
N ARG A 193 -18.57 -22.52 -12.23
CA ARG A 193 -17.17 -22.23 -12.59
C ARG A 193 -16.48 -21.23 -11.67
N LEU A 194 -17.23 -20.41 -10.93
CA LEU A 194 -16.71 -19.40 -10.01
C LEU A 194 -16.80 -19.81 -8.54
N GLN A 195 -17.42 -20.93 -8.22
CA GLN A 195 -17.58 -21.41 -6.85
C GLN A 195 -16.24 -21.59 -6.15
N ILE A 196 -16.17 -21.15 -4.89
CA ILE A 196 -14.97 -21.26 -4.06
C ILE A 196 -14.80 -22.69 -3.58
N ARG A 197 -13.62 -23.25 -3.80
CA ARG A 197 -13.26 -24.62 -3.38
C ARG A 197 -12.91 -24.65 -1.89
N ASP A 198 -13.05 -25.82 -1.28
CA ASP A 198 -12.78 -26.06 0.14
C ASP A 198 -11.31 -25.75 0.50
N GLN A 199 -10.33 -26.25 -0.26
CA GLN A 199 -8.88 -26.06 -0.04
C GLN A 199 -8.43 -26.43 1.40
N GLY A 200 -9.09 -27.40 2.04
CA GLY A 200 -8.78 -27.84 3.40
C GLY A 200 -9.51 -27.09 4.51
N PHE A 201 -10.35 -26.12 4.17
CA PHE A 201 -11.17 -25.37 5.14
C PHE A 201 -12.64 -25.80 5.00
N ARG A 202 -13.15 -26.63 5.89
CA ARG A 202 -14.53 -27.14 5.86
C ARG A 202 -15.60 -26.06 5.98
N THR A 203 -15.30 -24.98 6.69
CA THR A 203 -16.22 -23.84 6.83
C THR A 203 -16.34 -23.10 5.51
N PRO A 204 -17.55 -22.96 4.94
CA PRO A 204 -17.74 -22.23 3.69
C PRO A 204 -17.53 -20.72 3.88
N VAL A 205 -17.11 -20.05 2.80
CA VAL A 205 -17.12 -18.58 2.74
C VAL A 205 -18.59 -18.13 2.62
N ARG A 206 -19.05 -17.30 3.56
CA ARG A 206 -20.41 -16.76 3.58
C ARG A 206 -20.42 -15.34 3.01
N ILE A 207 -21.59 -14.87 2.61
CA ILE A 207 -21.77 -13.48 2.12
C ILE A 207 -21.26 -12.47 3.14
N VAL A 208 -21.56 -12.65 4.44
CA VAL A 208 -21.07 -11.76 5.50
C VAL A 208 -19.54 -11.68 5.57
N ASN A 209 -18.83 -12.77 5.23
CA ASN A 209 -17.36 -12.74 5.24
C ASN A 209 -16.76 -11.89 4.10
N LEU A 210 -17.50 -11.66 3.03
CA LEU A 210 -17.09 -10.72 1.99
C LEU A 210 -17.24 -9.27 2.48
N MET A 211 -18.33 -8.97 3.23
CA MET A 211 -18.66 -7.65 3.73
C MET A 211 -17.73 -7.17 4.86
N ASP A 212 -17.19 -8.08 5.68
CA ASP A 212 -16.24 -7.75 6.76
C ASP A 212 -14.79 -8.10 6.39
N HIS A 213 -14.54 -8.38 5.11
CA HIS A 213 -13.23 -8.78 4.58
C HIS A 213 -12.58 -9.94 5.33
N SER A 214 -13.37 -10.93 5.75
CA SER A 214 -12.90 -12.13 6.44
C SER A 214 -13.11 -13.45 5.67
N PRO A 215 -13.01 -13.50 4.31
CA PRO A 215 -13.21 -14.75 3.58
C PRO A 215 -12.06 -15.74 3.79
N GLY A 216 -10.94 -15.31 4.38
CA GLY A 216 -9.74 -16.12 4.56
C GLY A 216 -8.86 -16.21 3.32
N PHE A 217 -9.03 -15.33 2.35
CA PHE A 217 -8.21 -15.27 1.15
C PHE A 217 -6.85 -14.60 1.43
N GLU A 218 -5.81 -15.04 0.71
CA GLU A 218 -4.61 -14.23 0.52
C GLU A 218 -4.94 -13.02 -0.38
N ASP A 219 -4.17 -11.94 -0.28
CA ASP A 219 -4.31 -10.78 -1.18
C ASP A 219 -3.20 -10.80 -2.21
N ARG A 220 -3.58 -10.89 -3.48
CA ARG A 220 -2.70 -10.81 -4.64
C ARG A 220 -3.15 -9.63 -5.50
N ALA A 221 -2.16 -8.89 -6.00
CA ALA A 221 -2.43 -7.65 -6.74
C ALA A 221 -1.45 -7.43 -7.91
N LEU A 222 -0.24 -7.98 -7.83
CA LEU A 222 0.83 -7.63 -8.75
C LEU A 222 0.63 -8.30 -10.12
N GLY A 223 0.71 -7.48 -11.16
CA GLY A 223 0.59 -7.92 -12.55
C GLY A 223 -0.84 -8.17 -13.05
N HIS A 224 -1.86 -8.04 -12.18
CA HIS A 224 -3.24 -8.34 -12.56
C HIS A 224 -4.32 -7.43 -11.94
N LEU A 225 -3.99 -6.59 -10.94
CA LEU A 225 -4.98 -5.69 -10.32
C LEU A 225 -5.32 -4.51 -11.24
N PHE A 226 -4.33 -3.97 -11.92
CA PHE A 226 -4.47 -2.88 -12.89
C PHE A 226 -3.93 -3.32 -14.25
N GLU A 227 -4.58 -2.89 -15.32
CA GLU A 227 -4.09 -3.08 -16.69
C GLU A 227 -3.93 -1.69 -17.38
N ARG A 228 -2.80 -1.46 -18.00
CA ARG A 228 -2.56 -0.24 -18.80
C ARG A 228 -2.80 -0.45 -20.29
N ASN A 229 -2.78 -1.72 -20.74
CA ASN A 229 -3.01 -2.10 -22.11
C ASN A 229 -4.39 -2.76 -22.24
N PHE A 230 -5.38 -1.99 -22.66
CA PHE A 230 -6.75 -2.47 -22.79
C PHE A 230 -6.89 -3.73 -23.68
N ALA A 231 -5.96 -3.97 -24.61
CA ALA A 231 -5.98 -5.21 -25.40
C ALA A 231 -5.89 -6.48 -24.53
N ARG A 232 -5.30 -6.37 -23.33
CA ARG A 232 -5.20 -7.46 -22.33
C ARG A 232 -6.36 -7.49 -21.34
N GLU A 233 -7.25 -6.49 -21.38
CA GLU A 233 -8.38 -6.44 -20.46
C GLU A 233 -9.23 -7.71 -20.57
N ARG A 234 -9.67 -8.22 -19.44
CA ARG A 234 -10.44 -9.45 -19.29
C ARG A 234 -11.85 -9.15 -18.79
N SER A 235 -12.79 -10.05 -19.00
CA SER A 235 -14.08 -9.99 -18.32
C SER A 235 -13.93 -10.26 -16.81
N MET A 236 -14.88 -9.81 -16.01
CA MET A 236 -14.91 -10.08 -14.57
C MET A 236 -14.97 -11.60 -14.29
N ASP A 237 -15.74 -12.35 -15.06
CA ASP A 237 -15.79 -13.81 -14.97
C ASP A 237 -14.40 -14.44 -15.20
N GLU A 238 -13.72 -14.02 -16.24
CA GLU A 238 -12.38 -14.52 -16.56
C GLU A 238 -11.37 -14.20 -15.48
N TYR A 239 -11.38 -12.96 -14.97
CA TYR A 239 -10.54 -12.56 -13.85
C TYR A 239 -10.82 -13.39 -12.60
N LEU A 240 -12.07 -13.50 -12.17
CA LEU A 240 -12.45 -14.26 -10.98
C LEU A 240 -12.07 -15.74 -11.06
N ARG A 241 -12.05 -16.30 -12.26
CA ARG A 241 -11.63 -17.67 -12.52
C ARG A 241 -10.11 -17.83 -12.47
N GLN A 242 -9.37 -16.94 -13.13
CA GLN A 242 -7.92 -17.03 -13.29
C GLN A 242 -7.17 -16.60 -12.04
N GLU A 243 -7.59 -15.49 -11.42
CA GLU A 243 -6.92 -14.86 -10.28
C GLU A 243 -7.52 -15.29 -8.93
N ARG A 244 -8.18 -16.44 -8.89
CA ARG A 244 -8.76 -16.97 -7.65
C ARG A 244 -7.69 -17.12 -6.57
N PRO A 245 -7.76 -16.36 -5.45
CA PRO A 245 -6.78 -16.44 -4.39
C PRO A 245 -6.94 -17.75 -3.61
N ARG A 246 -5.88 -18.15 -2.95
CA ARG A 246 -5.92 -19.31 -2.06
C ARG A 246 -6.58 -18.93 -0.74
N ARG A 247 -7.26 -19.89 -0.15
CA ARG A 247 -7.69 -19.79 1.24
C ARG A 247 -6.49 -20.09 2.13
N VAL A 248 -6.14 -19.17 3.02
CA VAL A 248 -4.99 -19.25 3.92
C VAL A 248 -5.39 -19.23 5.39
N ARG A 249 -6.70 -18.97 5.65
CA ARG A 249 -7.32 -18.94 6.97
C ARG A 249 -8.76 -19.41 6.92
N ALA A 250 -9.32 -19.78 8.08
CA ALA A 250 -10.74 -20.03 8.17
C ALA A 250 -11.55 -18.73 7.96
N PRO A 251 -12.69 -18.78 7.25
CA PRO A 251 -13.56 -17.62 7.14
C PRO A 251 -14.03 -17.13 8.50
N GLY A 252 -14.04 -15.82 8.70
CA GLY A 252 -14.43 -15.19 9.96
C GLY A 252 -13.31 -15.10 11.01
N GLU A 253 -12.13 -15.70 10.79
CA GLU A 253 -11.04 -15.69 11.76
C GLU A 253 -10.41 -14.30 11.92
N VAL A 254 -10.01 -13.68 10.81
CA VAL A 254 -9.33 -12.38 10.78
C VAL A 254 -9.83 -11.56 9.60
N ALA A 255 -10.03 -10.26 9.82
CA ALA A 255 -10.22 -9.33 8.71
C ALA A 255 -8.91 -9.19 7.93
N SER A 256 -8.97 -9.35 6.61
CA SER A 256 -7.89 -9.14 5.66
C SER A 256 -8.51 -8.62 4.37
N TYR A 257 -8.31 -7.33 4.11
CA TYR A 257 -8.94 -6.63 3.00
C TYR A 257 -8.74 -7.37 1.68
N SER A 258 -9.84 -7.58 0.92
CA SER A 258 -9.81 -8.36 -0.31
C SER A 258 -10.56 -7.67 -1.44
N ASN A 259 -9.83 -7.27 -2.49
CA ASN A 259 -10.44 -6.78 -3.73
C ASN A 259 -11.18 -7.91 -4.47
N TYR A 260 -10.59 -9.11 -4.49
CA TYR A 260 -11.23 -10.30 -5.05
C TYR A 260 -12.57 -10.62 -4.36
N GLY A 261 -12.62 -10.52 -3.03
CA GLY A 261 -13.83 -10.74 -2.25
C GLY A 261 -14.96 -9.75 -2.62
N ALA A 262 -14.61 -8.48 -2.85
CA ALA A 262 -15.57 -7.46 -3.28
C ALA A 262 -16.05 -7.69 -4.73
N ALA A 263 -15.15 -8.08 -5.64
CA ALA A 263 -15.52 -8.44 -7.01
C ALA A 263 -16.44 -9.68 -7.02
N LEU A 264 -16.14 -10.68 -6.18
CA LEU A 264 -16.98 -11.87 -6.02
C LEU A 264 -18.38 -11.53 -5.49
N ALA A 265 -18.49 -10.56 -4.58
CA ALA A 265 -19.78 -10.07 -4.11
C ALA A 265 -20.58 -9.38 -5.24
N GLY A 266 -19.89 -8.58 -6.07
CA GLY A 266 -20.50 -7.98 -7.26
C GLY A 266 -20.98 -9.00 -8.28
N GLU A 267 -20.21 -10.07 -8.50
CA GLU A 267 -20.63 -11.19 -9.35
C GLU A 267 -21.85 -11.91 -8.78
N ALA A 268 -21.87 -12.17 -7.47
CA ALA A 268 -23.03 -12.80 -6.83
C ALA A 268 -24.31 -11.96 -7.02
N VAL A 269 -24.22 -10.64 -6.90
CA VAL A 269 -25.35 -9.75 -7.16
C VAL A 269 -25.75 -9.75 -8.63
N SER A 270 -24.78 -9.73 -9.55
CA SER A 270 -25.01 -9.81 -11.00
C SER A 270 -25.72 -11.11 -11.37
N TYR A 271 -25.23 -12.25 -10.85
CA TYR A 271 -25.80 -13.57 -11.11
C TYR A 271 -27.26 -13.67 -10.62
N VAL A 272 -27.54 -13.20 -9.39
CA VAL A 272 -28.88 -13.24 -8.80
C VAL A 272 -29.86 -12.30 -9.49
N SER A 273 -29.39 -11.10 -9.89
CA SER A 273 -30.23 -10.11 -10.57
C SER A 273 -30.42 -10.39 -12.07
N GLY A 274 -29.57 -11.24 -12.67
CA GLY A 274 -29.55 -11.49 -14.11
C GLY A 274 -29.05 -10.31 -14.94
N LYS A 275 -28.39 -9.33 -14.33
CA LYS A 275 -27.88 -8.11 -15.00
C LYS A 275 -26.38 -7.99 -14.88
N PRO A 276 -25.65 -7.52 -15.92
CA PRO A 276 -24.25 -7.12 -15.77
C PRO A 276 -24.10 -6.07 -14.67
N PHE A 277 -22.99 -6.15 -13.92
CA PHE A 277 -22.78 -5.35 -12.73
C PHE A 277 -22.91 -3.84 -12.97
N GLU A 278 -22.28 -3.31 -14.02
CA GLU A 278 -22.30 -1.85 -14.33
C GLU A 278 -23.72 -1.40 -14.61
N ARG A 279 -24.47 -2.16 -15.39
CA ARG A 279 -25.86 -1.86 -15.71
C ARG A 279 -26.74 -1.94 -14.47
N LEU A 280 -26.52 -2.92 -13.61
CA LEU A 280 -27.24 -3.04 -12.35
C LEU A 280 -27.06 -1.80 -11.47
N ILE A 281 -25.81 -1.36 -11.28
CA ILE A 281 -25.48 -0.17 -10.47
C ILE A 281 -26.08 1.10 -11.11
N GLU A 282 -25.95 1.25 -12.44
CA GLU A 282 -26.53 2.38 -13.18
C GLU A 282 -28.04 2.48 -12.96
N GLU A 283 -28.77 1.37 -13.18
CA GLU A 283 -30.24 1.35 -13.11
C GLU A 283 -30.80 1.42 -11.69
N SER A 284 -30.12 0.77 -10.73
CA SER A 284 -30.67 0.60 -9.38
C SER A 284 -30.15 1.58 -8.33
N ILE A 285 -29.06 2.31 -8.63
CA ILE A 285 -28.45 3.24 -7.69
C ILE A 285 -28.19 4.61 -8.35
N LEU A 286 -27.37 4.68 -9.43
CA LEU A 286 -26.88 5.95 -9.95
C LEU A 286 -27.99 6.81 -10.54
N LEU A 287 -28.79 6.24 -11.44
CA LEU A 287 -29.88 6.99 -12.11
C LEU A 287 -30.94 7.44 -11.11
N PRO A 288 -31.50 6.56 -10.24
CA PRO A 288 -32.48 7.01 -9.26
C PRO A 288 -31.93 8.00 -8.23
N ALA A 289 -30.62 7.90 -7.87
CA ALA A 289 -29.99 8.88 -7.00
C ALA A 289 -29.59 10.17 -7.72
N GLY A 290 -29.82 10.32 -9.02
CA GLY A 290 -29.47 11.48 -9.81
C GLY A 290 -27.96 11.70 -9.99
N MET A 291 -27.14 10.64 -9.83
CA MET A 291 -25.68 10.66 -9.99
C MET A 291 -25.30 10.48 -11.46
N ARG A 292 -25.53 11.52 -12.26
CA ARG A 292 -25.40 11.47 -13.72
C ARG A 292 -23.96 11.57 -14.23
N ASN A 293 -23.03 11.99 -13.38
CA ASN A 293 -21.61 12.14 -13.67
C ASN A 293 -20.78 11.11 -12.90
N THR A 294 -21.36 9.94 -12.62
CA THR A 294 -20.69 8.78 -12.02
C THR A 294 -20.80 7.60 -12.97
N SER A 295 -19.73 6.83 -13.12
CA SER A 295 -19.70 5.64 -13.96
C SER A 295 -18.75 4.59 -13.41
N PHE A 296 -19.14 3.31 -13.53
CA PHE A 296 -18.28 2.15 -13.33
C PHE A 296 -17.63 1.67 -14.63
N ARG A 297 -18.08 2.24 -15.78
CA ARG A 297 -17.49 1.97 -17.09
C ARG A 297 -16.22 2.79 -17.27
N GLU A 298 -15.30 2.26 -18.03
CA GLU A 298 -14.00 2.89 -18.32
C GLU A 298 -13.89 3.29 -19.79
N PRO A 299 -12.99 4.23 -20.17
CA PRO A 299 -12.77 4.62 -21.54
C PRO A 299 -12.00 3.53 -22.31
N HIS A 300 -12.59 2.99 -23.36
CA HIS A 300 -11.97 1.98 -24.20
C HIS A 300 -12.71 1.78 -25.53
N GLU A 301 -12.04 1.14 -26.48
CA GLU A 301 -12.69 0.66 -27.69
C GLU A 301 -13.55 -0.58 -27.40
N PRO A 302 -14.62 -0.82 -28.20
CA PRO A 302 -15.47 -1.98 -28.02
C PRO A 302 -14.69 -3.30 -28.06
N LYS A 303 -14.92 -4.17 -27.07
CA LYS A 303 -14.33 -5.51 -26.98
C LYS A 303 -15.38 -6.52 -26.52
N SER A 304 -15.46 -7.66 -27.20
CA SER A 304 -16.40 -8.73 -26.85
C SER A 304 -16.15 -9.23 -25.42
N GLY A 305 -17.23 -9.46 -24.68
CA GLY A 305 -17.18 -9.92 -23.28
C GLY A 305 -16.81 -8.85 -22.25
N ILE A 306 -16.49 -7.63 -22.67
CA ILE A 306 -16.22 -6.49 -21.80
C ILE A 306 -17.43 -5.56 -21.82
N PRO A 307 -17.87 -4.99 -20.66
CA PRO A 307 -18.93 -4.00 -20.61
C PRO A 307 -18.67 -2.82 -21.54
N GLY A 308 -19.70 -2.21 -22.10
CA GLY A 308 -19.55 -1.07 -23.00
C GLY A 308 -18.78 0.09 -22.33
N ALA A 309 -18.05 0.85 -23.14
CA ALA A 309 -17.24 1.99 -22.68
C ALA A 309 -18.08 3.07 -21.96
N ILE A 310 -17.42 3.88 -21.16
CA ILE A 310 -18.00 5.08 -20.56
C ILE A 310 -18.55 6.02 -21.63
N PRO A 311 -19.72 6.68 -21.44
CA PRO A 311 -20.25 7.64 -22.38
C PRO A 311 -19.23 8.75 -22.72
N ARG A 312 -19.13 9.12 -24.01
CA ARG A 312 -18.15 10.11 -24.50
C ARG A 312 -18.14 11.41 -23.71
N ARG A 313 -19.35 11.92 -23.32
CA ARG A 313 -19.46 13.13 -22.51
C ARG A 313 -18.76 13.02 -21.15
N LEU A 314 -18.76 11.84 -20.54
CA LEU A 314 -18.09 11.59 -19.26
C LEU A 314 -16.59 11.33 -19.50
N ALA A 315 -16.24 10.57 -20.53
CA ALA A 315 -14.85 10.29 -20.88
C ALA A 315 -14.02 11.58 -21.07
N ALA A 316 -14.58 12.58 -21.73
CA ALA A 316 -13.95 13.89 -21.96
C ALA A 316 -13.65 14.66 -20.65
N ASN A 317 -14.33 14.32 -19.58
CA ASN A 317 -14.22 15.00 -18.28
C ASN A 317 -13.41 14.22 -17.23
N ILE A 318 -12.87 13.06 -17.58
CA ILE A 318 -12.00 12.32 -16.67
C ILE A 318 -10.72 13.14 -16.41
N SER A 319 -10.33 13.23 -15.15
CA SER A 319 -9.05 13.82 -14.76
C SER A 319 -7.92 12.90 -15.17
N GLU A 320 -6.81 13.47 -15.62
CA GLU A 320 -5.54 12.74 -15.71
C GLU A 320 -5.01 12.43 -14.31
N GLY A 321 -4.31 11.30 -14.17
CA GLY A 321 -3.57 10.93 -12.99
C GLY A 321 -2.11 11.33 -13.11
N TYR A 322 -1.46 11.73 -12.02
CA TYR A 322 -0.09 12.20 -12.02
C TYR A 322 0.79 11.48 -11.01
N ARG A 323 2.04 11.36 -11.40
CA ARG A 323 3.16 11.12 -10.50
C ARG A 323 3.94 12.42 -10.30
N TRP A 324 4.44 12.64 -9.08
CA TRP A 324 5.40 13.69 -8.82
C TRP A 324 6.84 13.17 -8.87
N THR A 325 7.72 13.90 -9.56
CA THR A 325 9.16 13.63 -9.63
C THR A 325 9.93 14.94 -9.42
N PRO A 326 11.24 14.91 -9.14
CA PRO A 326 12.03 16.12 -9.05
C PRO A 326 12.02 16.98 -10.33
N SER A 327 11.67 16.40 -11.48
CA SER A 327 11.50 17.11 -12.75
C SER A 327 10.09 17.70 -12.96
N GLY A 328 9.16 17.44 -12.06
CA GLY A 328 7.77 17.93 -12.12
C GLY A 328 6.73 16.82 -12.20
N PHE A 329 5.52 17.20 -12.59
CA PHE A 329 4.42 16.26 -12.76
C PHE A 329 4.56 15.44 -14.04
N GLU A 330 4.43 14.14 -13.92
CA GLU A 330 4.39 13.19 -15.04
C GLU A 330 2.98 12.60 -15.13
N ALA A 331 2.30 12.77 -16.28
CA ALA A 331 0.99 12.17 -16.51
C ALA A 331 1.10 10.64 -16.59
N ARG A 332 0.15 9.96 -15.96
CA ARG A 332 0.04 8.49 -15.98
C ARG A 332 -0.98 8.05 -17.03
N PRO A 333 -0.73 6.93 -17.72
CA PRO A 333 -1.76 6.28 -18.53
C PRO A 333 -2.99 5.93 -17.69
N PHE A 334 -4.15 5.83 -18.34
CA PHE A 334 -5.36 5.38 -17.66
C PHE A 334 -5.17 3.97 -17.08
N GLU A 335 -5.56 3.80 -15.84
CA GLU A 335 -5.40 2.57 -15.06
C GLU A 335 -6.69 1.73 -15.19
N HIS A 336 -6.74 0.78 -16.13
CA HIS A 336 -7.92 -0.08 -16.28
C HIS A 336 -8.03 -1.05 -15.09
N ILE A 337 -9.22 -1.16 -14.53
CA ILE A 337 -9.59 -2.05 -13.42
C ILE A 337 -11.02 -2.60 -13.63
N GLY A 338 -11.55 -2.46 -14.84
CA GLY A 338 -12.91 -2.87 -15.20
C GLY A 338 -13.18 -4.36 -14.95
N HIS A 339 -12.17 -5.21 -15.08
CA HIS A 339 -12.27 -6.66 -14.80
C HIS A 339 -12.59 -6.98 -13.33
N ILE A 340 -12.45 -6.02 -12.41
CA ILE A 340 -12.91 -6.10 -11.02
C ILE A 340 -13.73 -4.86 -10.65
N ALA A 341 -14.56 -4.38 -11.56
CA ALA A 341 -15.35 -3.16 -11.41
C ALA A 341 -16.00 -2.98 -10.02
N PRO A 342 -16.62 -4.03 -9.40
CA PRO A 342 -17.22 -3.91 -8.07
C PRO A 342 -16.24 -3.47 -6.98
N ALA A 343 -14.94 -3.67 -7.20
CA ALA A 343 -13.90 -3.36 -6.22
C ALA A 343 -13.25 -1.98 -6.41
N GLY A 344 -13.35 -1.34 -7.63
CA GLY A 344 -12.52 -0.15 -7.79
C GLY A 344 -12.70 0.73 -9.02
N SER A 345 -13.59 0.42 -9.98
CA SER A 345 -13.58 1.11 -11.28
C SER A 345 -14.31 2.46 -11.31
N ALA A 346 -15.08 2.81 -10.28
CA ALA A 346 -15.92 4.01 -10.31
C ALA A 346 -15.11 5.28 -10.48
N SER A 347 -15.60 6.16 -11.38
CA SER A 347 -15.21 7.54 -11.51
C SER A 347 -16.40 8.44 -11.19
N SER A 348 -16.17 9.52 -10.44
CA SER A 348 -17.25 10.39 -9.96
C SER A 348 -16.79 11.85 -9.83
N THR A 349 -17.75 12.75 -9.67
CA THR A 349 -17.54 14.17 -9.39
C THR A 349 -17.81 14.50 -7.92
N ALA A 350 -17.33 15.64 -7.42
CA ALA A 350 -17.68 16.10 -6.08
C ALA A 350 -19.18 16.32 -5.91
N ALA A 351 -19.87 16.77 -6.95
CA ALA A 351 -21.32 16.97 -6.95
C ALA A 351 -22.08 15.65 -6.76
N ASP A 352 -21.74 14.61 -7.53
CA ASP A 352 -22.37 13.30 -7.39
C ASP A 352 -22.04 12.64 -6.06
N MET A 353 -20.78 12.81 -5.57
CA MET A 353 -20.41 12.30 -4.24
C MET A 353 -21.13 13.04 -3.11
N ALA A 354 -21.44 14.33 -3.28
CA ALA A 354 -22.29 15.04 -2.32
C ALA A 354 -23.70 14.41 -2.28
N ARG A 355 -24.30 14.12 -3.43
CA ARG A 355 -25.59 13.40 -3.51
C ARG A 355 -25.51 12.03 -2.86
N TYR A 356 -24.41 11.30 -3.08
CA TYR A 356 -24.19 9.99 -2.47
C TYR A 356 -24.11 10.09 -0.94
N MET A 357 -23.41 11.09 -0.41
CA MET A 357 -23.37 11.32 1.04
C MET A 357 -24.73 11.73 1.60
N GLN A 358 -25.51 12.55 0.89
CA GLN A 358 -26.90 12.85 1.26
C GLN A 358 -27.76 11.57 1.32
N LEU A 359 -27.65 10.69 0.32
CA LEU A 359 -28.33 9.39 0.29
C LEU A 359 -27.98 8.55 1.54
N LEU A 360 -26.69 8.44 1.89
CA LEU A 360 -26.23 7.66 3.05
C LEU A 360 -26.72 8.25 4.37
N LEU A 361 -26.65 9.58 4.52
CA LEU A 361 -27.13 10.29 5.73
C LEU A 361 -28.65 10.15 5.92
N ASN A 362 -29.40 10.21 4.81
CA ASN A 362 -30.86 10.10 4.80
C ASN A 362 -31.38 8.65 4.81
N GLY A 363 -30.51 7.67 5.09
CA GLY A 363 -30.92 6.28 5.28
C GLY A 363 -31.44 5.59 4.01
N GLY A 364 -30.92 5.98 2.83
CA GLY A 364 -31.23 5.33 1.56
C GLY A 364 -32.29 6.05 0.72
N VAL A 365 -32.72 7.25 1.12
CA VAL A 365 -33.72 8.02 0.38
C VAL A 365 -33.10 9.34 -0.11
N ILE A 366 -33.33 9.69 -1.35
CA ILE A 366 -32.91 10.97 -1.95
C ILE A 366 -33.95 11.45 -2.99
N ASP A 367 -34.35 12.71 -2.94
CA ASP A 367 -35.34 13.34 -3.83
C ASP A 367 -36.64 12.51 -3.99
N GLY A 368 -37.09 11.88 -2.90
CA GLY A 368 -38.27 11.00 -2.89
C GLY A 368 -38.04 9.58 -3.42
N ALA A 369 -36.87 9.28 -3.99
CA ALA A 369 -36.50 7.95 -4.45
C ALA A 369 -35.89 7.13 -3.31
N THR A 370 -36.44 5.93 -3.06
CA THR A 370 -35.85 4.97 -2.12
C THR A 370 -34.87 4.07 -2.88
N ILE A 371 -33.58 4.19 -2.60
CA ILE A 371 -32.51 3.39 -3.21
C ILE A 371 -32.32 2.08 -2.47
N TYR A 372 -32.33 2.11 -1.14
CA TYR A 372 -32.30 0.92 -0.26
C TYR A 372 -33.16 1.17 0.98
N GLY A 373 -33.57 0.10 1.62
CA GLY A 373 -34.53 0.16 2.73
C GLY A 373 -33.87 0.42 4.10
N PRO A 374 -34.71 0.48 5.15
CA PRO A 374 -34.27 0.77 6.51
C PRO A 374 -33.38 -0.33 7.10
N GLY A 375 -33.51 -1.57 6.65
CA GLY A 375 -32.64 -2.68 7.08
C GLY A 375 -31.22 -2.47 6.67
N ALA A 376 -30.96 -2.08 5.40
CA ALA A 376 -29.66 -1.73 4.90
C ALA A 376 -29.11 -0.46 5.57
N ALA A 377 -29.96 0.55 5.78
CA ALA A 377 -29.59 1.79 6.48
C ALA A 377 -29.08 1.52 7.90
N GLN A 378 -29.76 0.65 8.64
CA GLN A 378 -29.33 0.22 9.99
C GLN A 378 -28.05 -0.62 9.93
N ALA A 379 -27.93 -1.52 8.95
CA ALA A 379 -26.76 -2.36 8.76
C ALA A 379 -25.49 -1.53 8.53
N PHE A 380 -25.53 -0.50 7.69
CA PHE A 380 -24.38 0.38 7.44
C PHE A 380 -23.97 1.25 8.65
N ARG A 381 -24.81 1.34 9.65
CA ARG A 381 -24.54 2.04 10.94
C ARG A 381 -24.11 1.10 12.04
N THR A 382 -24.22 -0.22 11.85
CA THR A 382 -23.94 -1.24 12.88
C THR A 382 -22.71 -2.05 12.52
N PRO A 383 -21.69 -2.13 13.42
CA PRO A 383 -20.53 -2.97 13.20
C PRO A 383 -20.90 -4.45 13.03
N LEU A 384 -20.31 -5.11 12.03
CA LEU A 384 -20.45 -6.56 11.80
C LEU A 384 -19.63 -7.38 12.79
N ARG A 385 -18.51 -6.81 13.22
CA ARG A 385 -17.55 -7.47 14.10
C ARG A 385 -17.16 -6.55 15.24
N LYS A 386 -17.04 -7.11 16.43
CA LYS A 386 -16.50 -6.39 17.59
C LYS A 386 -14.99 -6.21 17.41
N THR A 387 -14.53 -4.99 17.40
CA THR A 387 -13.13 -4.59 17.40
C THR A 387 -12.72 -4.05 18.77
N PRO A 388 -11.43 -4.03 19.11
CA PRO A 388 -10.95 -3.29 20.27
C PRO A 388 -11.36 -1.82 20.21
N ALA A 389 -11.51 -1.18 21.36
CA ALA A 389 -11.87 0.25 21.42
C ALA A 389 -10.87 1.10 20.64
N GLY A 390 -11.36 2.06 19.87
CA GLY A 390 -10.56 2.93 19.01
C GLY A 390 -10.08 2.31 17.68
N ILE A 391 -10.25 1.00 17.49
CA ILE A 391 -9.93 0.35 16.22
C ILE A 391 -11.19 0.35 15.36
N SER A 392 -11.05 0.87 14.14
CA SER A 392 -12.11 0.84 13.14
C SER A 392 -12.51 -0.59 12.80
N GLY A 393 -13.80 -0.77 12.52
CA GLY A 393 -14.37 -2.06 12.12
C GLY A 393 -15.01 -1.97 10.73
N TRP A 394 -15.74 -3.02 10.38
CA TRP A 394 -16.51 -3.11 9.15
C TRP A 394 -18.01 -3.05 9.47
N ARG A 395 -18.72 -2.11 8.84
CA ARG A 395 -20.16 -1.93 8.94
C ARG A 395 -20.82 -2.38 7.64
N HIS A 396 -20.99 -3.69 7.47
CA HIS A 396 -21.55 -4.30 6.24
C HIS A 396 -20.85 -3.79 4.96
N GLY A 397 -19.49 -3.79 4.99
CA GLY A 397 -18.63 -3.38 3.88
C GLY A 397 -18.17 -1.91 3.91
N PHE A 398 -18.77 -1.07 4.72
CA PHE A 398 -18.24 0.27 4.99
C PHE A 398 -17.20 0.21 6.11
N ILE A 399 -16.18 1.06 6.02
CA ILE A 399 -15.19 1.26 7.09
C ILE A 399 -15.80 2.12 8.18
N GLU A 400 -15.62 1.73 9.43
CA GLU A 400 -15.87 2.61 10.56
C GLU A 400 -14.70 3.57 10.75
N TYR A 401 -14.98 4.84 11.02
CA TYR A 401 -13.98 5.86 11.29
C TYR A 401 -14.07 6.33 12.73
N SER A 402 -12.96 6.27 13.46
CA SER A 402 -12.77 6.96 14.73
C SER A 402 -12.28 8.38 14.47
N LEU A 403 -13.04 9.37 14.92
CA LEU A 403 -12.81 10.78 14.62
C LEU A 403 -12.54 11.57 15.92
N PRO A 404 -11.92 12.78 15.80
CA PRO A 404 -11.66 13.63 16.96
C PRO A 404 -12.90 13.86 17.84
N GLY A 405 -12.70 14.00 19.15
CA GLY A 405 -13.77 14.18 20.12
C GLY A 405 -14.61 12.93 20.38
N GLY A 406 -14.04 11.72 20.14
CA GLY A 406 -14.72 10.44 20.37
C GLY A 406 -15.89 10.17 19.41
N ARG A 407 -15.94 10.88 18.29
CA ARG A 407 -16.99 10.70 17.29
C ARG A 407 -16.71 9.53 16.38
N THR A 408 -17.78 8.93 15.87
CA THR A 408 -17.69 7.83 14.92
C THR A 408 -18.40 8.19 13.62
N GLY A 409 -17.80 7.82 12.51
CA GLY A 409 -18.39 7.91 11.18
C GLY A 409 -18.31 6.57 10.46
N PHE A 410 -18.84 6.51 9.25
CA PHE A 410 -18.64 5.39 8.33
C PHE A 410 -18.44 5.91 6.90
N GLY A 411 -17.78 5.12 6.08
CA GLY A 411 -17.46 5.52 4.72
C GLY A 411 -16.50 4.55 4.07
N HIS A 412 -15.67 5.05 3.17
CA HIS A 412 -14.60 4.24 2.57
C HIS A 412 -13.51 5.14 1.98
N ALA A 413 -12.27 4.74 2.16
CA ALA A 413 -11.14 5.30 1.42
C ALA A 413 -11.01 4.63 0.05
N GLY A 414 -10.40 5.32 -0.89
CA GLY A 414 -10.15 4.80 -2.23
C GLY A 414 -8.78 5.18 -2.75
N GLY A 415 -8.11 4.25 -3.41
CA GLY A 415 -6.83 4.48 -4.07
C GLY A 415 -6.73 3.71 -5.37
N THR A 416 -6.15 4.37 -6.37
CA THR A 416 -5.54 3.76 -7.54
C THR A 416 -4.04 4.06 -7.50
N LEU A 417 -3.31 3.96 -8.61
CA LEU A 417 -1.89 4.33 -8.61
C LEU A 417 -1.68 5.85 -8.52
N SER A 418 -2.66 6.65 -8.98
CA SER A 418 -2.54 8.10 -9.06
C SER A 418 -3.62 8.85 -8.28
N PHE A 419 -4.78 8.23 -8.04
CA PHE A 419 -5.92 8.87 -7.38
C PHE A 419 -6.08 8.37 -5.95
N LEU A 420 -6.19 9.31 -5.01
CA LEU A 420 -6.39 9.00 -3.60
C LEU A 420 -7.62 9.76 -3.10
N SER A 421 -8.59 9.02 -2.57
CA SER A 421 -9.91 9.54 -2.22
C SER A 421 -10.32 9.07 -0.82
N ASN A 422 -11.18 9.86 -0.18
CA ASN A 422 -11.84 9.44 1.04
C ASN A 422 -13.23 10.05 1.13
N MET A 423 -14.18 9.25 1.60
CA MET A 423 -15.56 9.66 1.88
C MET A 423 -15.93 9.20 3.28
N VAL A 424 -16.30 10.12 4.13
CA VAL A 424 -16.72 9.85 5.53
C VAL A 424 -18.04 10.54 5.79
N VAL A 425 -19.01 9.80 6.29
CA VAL A 425 -20.27 10.35 6.82
C VAL A 425 -20.34 10.16 8.32
N VAL A 426 -20.79 11.18 9.04
CA VAL A 426 -20.88 11.25 10.50
C VAL A 426 -22.35 11.54 10.86
N PRO A 427 -23.19 10.49 11.04
CA PRO A 427 -24.63 10.66 11.22
C PRO A 427 -25.02 11.57 12.36
N ASN A 428 -24.30 11.49 13.49
CA ASN A 428 -24.58 12.31 14.68
C ASN A 428 -24.32 13.83 14.47
N LEU A 429 -23.62 14.19 13.39
CA LEU A 429 -23.39 15.57 12.98
C LEU A 429 -24.19 15.94 11.72
N GLY A 430 -24.95 15.00 11.15
CA GLY A 430 -25.53 15.16 9.83
C GLY A 430 -24.49 15.45 8.75
N LEU A 431 -23.22 15.17 8.98
CA LEU A 431 -22.06 15.62 8.21
C LEU A 431 -21.56 14.54 7.25
N GLY A 432 -21.25 14.92 6.01
CA GLY A 432 -20.50 14.12 5.07
C GLY A 432 -19.33 14.92 4.49
N VAL A 433 -18.15 14.31 4.37
CA VAL A 433 -16.96 14.91 3.79
C VAL A 433 -16.40 13.96 2.73
N PHE A 434 -16.23 14.46 1.52
CA PHE A 434 -15.57 13.77 0.42
C PHE A 434 -14.40 14.60 -0.09
N VAL A 435 -13.30 13.95 -0.39
CA VAL A 435 -12.11 14.52 -1.04
C VAL A 435 -11.48 13.49 -1.97
N SER A 436 -11.01 13.97 -3.12
CA SER A 436 -10.22 13.14 -4.04
C SER A 436 -9.10 13.98 -4.65
N THR A 437 -7.93 13.34 -4.82
CA THR A 437 -6.73 13.93 -5.44
C THR A 437 -6.36 13.13 -6.68
N ASN A 438 -5.68 13.75 -7.64
CA ASN A 438 -5.23 13.11 -8.87
C ASN A 438 -3.71 12.90 -8.93
N THR A 439 -3.04 12.90 -7.79
CA THR A 439 -1.58 12.70 -7.69
C THR A 439 -1.26 11.68 -6.60
N GLU A 440 -0.31 10.79 -6.87
CA GLU A 440 0.08 9.69 -5.96
C GLU A 440 0.51 10.15 -4.55
N THR A 441 0.90 11.42 -4.41
CA THR A 441 1.32 12.04 -3.15
C THR A 441 0.17 12.58 -2.30
N GLY A 442 -1.07 12.56 -2.80
CA GLY A 442 -2.23 13.19 -2.13
C GLY A 442 -2.82 12.41 -0.96
N GLY A 443 -2.17 11.34 -0.48
CA GLY A 443 -2.71 10.41 0.52
C GLY A 443 -3.04 11.06 1.86
N ASP A 444 -2.14 11.87 2.39
CA ASP A 444 -2.32 12.51 3.69
C ASP A 444 -3.49 13.50 3.70
N LEU A 445 -3.66 14.27 2.62
CA LEU A 445 -4.82 15.13 2.45
C LEU A 445 -6.11 14.32 2.37
N ALA A 446 -6.15 13.27 1.54
CA ALA A 446 -7.33 12.46 1.36
C ALA A 446 -7.77 11.80 2.68
N MET A 447 -6.84 11.17 3.39
CA MET A 447 -7.15 10.50 4.64
C MET A 447 -7.44 11.44 5.80
N GLY A 448 -6.83 12.63 5.82
CA GLY A 448 -6.86 13.55 6.96
C GLY A 448 -8.04 14.53 6.96
N LEU A 449 -8.57 14.95 5.81
CA LEU A 449 -9.47 16.10 5.71
C LEU A 449 -10.73 15.96 6.58
N ALA A 450 -11.40 14.80 6.56
CA ALA A 450 -12.62 14.59 7.36
C ALA A 450 -12.34 14.73 8.87
N GLY A 451 -11.24 14.14 9.34
CA GLY A 451 -10.80 14.26 10.74
C GLY A 451 -10.44 15.71 11.11
N GLN A 452 -9.80 16.45 10.20
CA GLN A 452 -9.45 17.86 10.40
C GLN A 452 -10.69 18.75 10.49
N VAL A 453 -11.71 18.54 9.62
CA VAL A 453 -12.98 19.26 9.70
C VAL A 453 -13.68 18.97 11.04
N VAL A 454 -13.83 17.72 11.43
CA VAL A 454 -14.44 17.35 12.71
C VAL A 454 -13.64 17.89 13.88
N GLY A 455 -12.32 17.81 13.84
CA GLY A 455 -11.42 18.33 14.86
C GLY A 455 -11.53 19.84 15.02
N GLN A 456 -11.55 20.57 13.92
CA GLN A 456 -11.61 22.03 13.92
C GLN A 456 -12.93 22.56 14.50
N PHE A 457 -14.05 21.97 14.10
CA PHE A 457 -15.36 22.56 14.42
C PHE A 457 -16.07 21.91 15.61
N TYR A 458 -15.86 20.60 15.86
CA TYR A 458 -16.69 19.84 16.80
C TYR A 458 -15.92 19.15 17.94
N ALA A 459 -14.59 19.10 17.89
CA ALA A 459 -13.82 18.45 18.95
C ALA A 459 -13.13 19.46 19.87
N PRO A 460 -13.02 19.19 21.16
CA PRO A 460 -12.26 20.05 22.07
C PRO A 460 -10.78 20.06 21.64
N PRO A 461 -10.07 21.20 21.84
CA PRO A 461 -8.64 21.28 21.57
C PRO A 461 -7.88 20.18 22.32
N GLN A 462 -6.95 19.54 21.65
CA GLN A 462 -6.06 18.55 22.22
C GLN A 462 -4.63 19.09 22.25
N ALA A 463 -3.95 18.88 23.39
CA ALA A 463 -2.53 19.21 23.49
C ALA A 463 -1.70 18.11 22.79
N TYR A 464 -0.93 18.50 21.81
CA TYR A 464 -0.02 17.62 21.09
C TYR A 464 1.43 18.13 21.19
N PRO A 465 2.46 17.23 21.14
CA PRO A 465 2.32 15.78 21.20
C PRO A 465 2.02 15.29 22.60
N ARG A 466 1.30 14.15 22.74
CA ARG A 466 1.08 13.48 24.00
C ARG A 466 2.42 13.03 24.61
N PRO A 467 2.60 13.12 25.94
CA PRO A 467 3.84 12.71 26.60
C PRO A 467 4.02 11.19 26.54
N GLY A 468 5.28 10.74 26.58
CA GLY A 468 5.61 9.32 26.68
C GLY A 468 5.34 8.73 28.08
N SER A 469 5.54 7.42 28.22
CA SER A 469 5.29 6.63 29.44
C SER A 469 6.56 5.94 29.90
N GLU A 470 7.00 6.18 31.14
CA GLU A 470 8.15 5.44 31.72
C GLU A 470 7.83 3.96 31.88
N ALA A 471 6.61 3.60 32.29
CA ALA A 471 6.18 2.20 32.38
C ALA A 471 6.32 1.44 31.06
N LEU A 472 6.14 2.12 29.93
CA LEU A 472 6.34 1.52 28.61
C LEU A 472 7.83 1.22 28.34
N LYS A 473 8.76 2.04 28.82
CA LYS A 473 10.19 1.76 28.69
C LYS A 473 10.59 0.47 29.39
N ASP A 474 10.09 0.27 30.61
CA ASP A 474 10.37 -0.91 31.40
C ASP A 474 9.83 -2.19 30.75
N GLN A 475 8.72 -2.09 30.03
CA GLN A 475 8.05 -3.20 29.34
C GLN A 475 8.29 -3.23 27.83
N ALA A 476 9.26 -2.48 27.29
CA ALA A 476 9.51 -2.34 25.87
C ALA A 476 9.58 -3.69 25.13
N ARG A 477 10.28 -4.68 25.69
CA ARG A 477 10.45 -6.03 25.10
C ARG A 477 9.15 -6.80 24.90
N ALA A 478 8.07 -6.44 25.61
CA ALA A 478 6.76 -7.05 25.43
C ALA A 478 6.17 -6.70 24.05
N PHE A 479 6.43 -5.49 23.56
CA PHE A 479 5.85 -4.96 22.32
C PHE A 479 6.79 -4.98 21.14
N GLU A 480 8.09 -4.76 21.36
CA GLU A 480 9.10 -4.66 20.31
C GLU A 480 9.19 -5.90 19.44
N GLY A 481 9.33 -5.68 18.12
CA GLY A 481 9.51 -6.74 17.14
C GLY A 481 9.13 -6.30 15.73
N TYR A 482 9.22 -7.25 14.80
CA TYR A 482 8.72 -7.11 13.44
C TYR A 482 7.38 -7.85 13.32
N TYR A 483 6.38 -7.18 12.78
CA TYR A 483 5.03 -7.71 12.64
C TYR A 483 4.60 -7.66 11.17
N LEU A 484 4.06 -8.76 10.66
CA LEU A 484 3.64 -8.92 9.27
C LEU A 484 2.14 -8.78 9.13
N GLY A 485 1.69 -7.96 8.20
CA GLY A 485 0.29 -7.84 7.83
C GLY A 485 -0.29 -9.16 7.30
N THR A 486 -1.54 -9.43 7.64
CA THR A 486 -2.28 -10.58 7.12
C THR A 486 -2.70 -10.38 5.67
N ARG A 487 -2.77 -9.13 5.21
CA ARG A 487 -3.08 -8.76 3.85
C ARG A 487 -1.83 -8.85 2.96
N ARG A 488 -1.57 -10.04 2.41
CA ARG A 488 -0.42 -10.32 1.54
C ARG A 488 -0.60 -11.62 0.78
N ALA A 489 0.20 -11.85 -0.25
CA ALA A 489 0.40 -13.17 -0.82
C ALA A 489 1.18 -14.06 0.16
N TYR A 490 0.79 -15.33 0.27
CA TYR A 490 1.41 -16.29 1.20
C TYR A 490 2.34 -17.28 0.50
N ARG A 491 2.32 -17.34 -0.82
CA ARG A 491 3.19 -18.19 -1.64
C ARG A 491 3.52 -17.50 -2.96
N GLY A 492 4.49 -18.08 -3.66
CA GLY A 492 4.97 -17.57 -4.93
C GLY A 492 5.82 -16.32 -4.81
N LEU A 493 6.26 -15.79 -5.94
CA LEU A 493 7.14 -14.62 -5.99
C LEU A 493 6.55 -13.38 -5.33
N GLU A 494 5.23 -13.18 -5.42
CA GLU A 494 4.57 -12.02 -4.82
C GLU A 494 4.70 -11.98 -3.30
N SER A 495 4.91 -13.13 -2.64
CA SER A 495 5.10 -13.17 -1.18
C SER A 495 6.35 -12.42 -0.71
N ILE A 496 7.39 -12.27 -1.57
CA ILE A 496 8.59 -11.49 -1.22
C ILE A 496 8.25 -10.02 -0.98
N VAL A 497 7.36 -9.44 -1.80
CA VAL A 497 6.94 -8.04 -1.64
C VAL A 497 6.18 -7.89 -0.33
N GLY A 498 5.20 -8.76 -0.06
CA GLY A 498 4.44 -8.74 1.18
C GLY A 498 5.30 -8.93 2.43
N LEU A 499 6.36 -9.75 2.37
CA LEU A 499 7.29 -9.97 3.48
C LEU A 499 8.27 -8.80 3.66
N ALA A 500 8.70 -8.16 2.57
CA ALA A 500 9.65 -7.05 2.60
C ALA A 500 8.97 -5.72 2.97
N THR A 501 7.78 -5.43 2.44
CA THR A 501 7.10 -4.14 2.57
C THR A 501 5.83 -4.18 3.40
N GLY A 502 5.18 -5.34 3.53
CA GLY A 502 3.89 -5.51 4.23
C GLY A 502 4.01 -5.63 5.76
N GLY A 503 5.17 -5.34 6.33
CA GLY A 503 5.39 -5.44 7.77
C GLY A 503 5.67 -4.11 8.44
N THR A 504 5.57 -4.13 9.76
CA THR A 504 5.78 -2.99 10.63
C THR A 504 6.81 -3.35 11.71
N THR A 505 7.86 -2.56 11.81
CA THR A 505 8.78 -2.62 12.95
C THR A 505 8.21 -1.82 14.11
N VAL A 506 8.16 -2.43 15.28
CA VAL A 506 7.73 -1.80 16.54
C VAL A 506 8.91 -1.69 17.47
N LYS A 507 9.20 -0.48 17.95
CA LYS A 507 10.26 -0.17 18.94
C LYS A 507 9.72 0.82 19.97
N VAL A 508 10.36 0.88 21.12
CA VAL A 508 10.12 1.91 22.14
C VAL A 508 11.30 2.88 22.13
N ASP A 509 11.02 4.17 22.02
CA ASP A 509 12.06 5.18 22.01
C ASP A 509 12.49 5.61 23.43
N GLY A 510 13.59 6.38 23.52
CA GLY A 510 14.12 6.88 24.78
C GLY A 510 13.16 7.82 25.56
N ARG A 511 12.07 8.28 24.93
CA ARG A 511 11.03 9.11 25.54
C ARG A 511 9.82 8.30 26.04
N GLY A 512 9.88 6.96 25.98
CA GLY A 512 8.77 6.09 26.38
C GLY A 512 7.58 6.15 25.44
N ARG A 513 7.85 6.31 24.12
CA ARG A 513 6.82 6.24 23.09
C ARG A 513 7.04 4.98 22.25
N LEU A 514 5.98 4.29 21.90
CA LEU A 514 6.03 3.21 20.95
C LEU A 514 6.11 3.82 19.55
N VAL A 515 7.07 3.36 18.75
CA VAL A 515 7.32 3.80 17.37
C VAL A 515 7.00 2.65 16.44
N THR A 516 6.06 2.83 15.55
CA THR A 516 5.78 1.92 14.45
C THR A 516 6.42 2.47 13.17
N THR A 517 7.21 1.66 12.48
CA THR A 517 7.85 2.04 11.22
C THR A 517 7.52 1.03 10.13
N ASN A 518 6.98 1.49 9.02
CA ASN A 518 6.73 0.71 7.82
C ASN A 518 7.13 1.51 6.57
N PHE A 519 6.80 1.03 5.37
CA PHE A 519 7.14 1.69 4.11
C PHE A 519 6.46 3.07 3.92
N LEU A 520 5.38 3.37 4.66
CA LEU A 520 4.69 4.68 4.64
C LEU A 520 5.33 5.68 5.62
N GLY A 521 6.31 5.26 6.41
CA GLY A 521 6.98 6.12 7.38
C GLY A 521 6.85 5.64 8.83
N ALA A 522 7.14 6.54 9.77
CA ALA A 522 7.11 6.28 11.20
C ALA A 522 5.97 7.04 11.88
N LYS A 523 5.25 6.36 12.77
CA LYS A 523 4.24 6.95 13.67
C LYS A 523 4.58 6.65 15.11
N THR A 524 4.23 7.57 16.02
CA THR A 524 4.49 7.45 17.45
C THR A 524 3.20 7.34 18.25
N TRP A 525 3.23 6.54 19.31
CA TRP A 525 2.08 6.16 20.09
C TRP A 525 2.41 6.15 21.57
N VAL A 526 1.41 6.38 22.42
CA VAL A 526 1.51 6.25 23.88
C VAL A 526 0.43 5.33 24.39
N PRO A 527 0.63 4.66 25.54
CA PRO A 527 -0.40 3.82 26.13
C PRO A 527 -1.67 4.60 26.44
N GLU A 528 -2.80 3.94 26.21
CA GLU A 528 -4.12 4.41 26.65
C GLU A 528 -4.69 3.43 27.67
N GLY A 529 -4.63 3.80 28.94
CA GLY A 529 -4.98 2.91 30.06
C GLY A 529 -3.83 1.99 30.49
N ASP A 530 -4.16 0.80 30.98
CA ASP A 530 -3.16 -0.18 31.42
C ASP A 530 -2.41 -0.80 30.22
N LEU A 531 -1.10 -0.94 30.35
CA LEU A 531 -0.26 -1.60 29.34
C LEU A 531 -0.68 -3.06 29.06
N ALA A 532 -1.24 -3.74 30.04
CA ALA A 532 -1.75 -5.10 29.89
C ALA A 532 -2.91 -5.19 28.90
N GLU A 533 -3.69 -4.11 28.72
CA GLU A 533 -4.76 -4.03 27.73
C GLU A 533 -4.20 -3.91 26.29
N GLY A 534 -2.94 -3.52 26.14
CA GLY A 534 -2.27 -3.38 24.85
C GLY A 534 -2.82 -2.25 23.97
N ARG A 535 -3.52 -1.26 24.56
CA ARG A 535 -4.11 -0.14 23.81
C ARG A 535 -3.15 1.05 23.77
N PHE A 536 -3.05 1.65 22.59
CA PHE A 536 -2.20 2.80 22.34
C PHE A 536 -2.93 3.84 21.48
N ILE A 537 -2.66 5.11 21.74
CA ILE A 537 -3.19 6.25 20.99
C ILE A 537 -2.03 7.01 20.35
N SER A 538 -2.25 7.56 19.15
CA SER A 538 -1.27 8.41 18.46
C SER A 538 -0.82 9.58 19.31
N THR A 539 0.46 9.92 19.26
CA THR A 539 0.98 11.11 19.97
C THR A 539 0.46 12.42 19.37
N THR A 540 0.04 12.42 18.12
CA THR A 540 -0.33 13.62 17.35
C THR A 540 -1.70 13.56 16.70
N GLY A 541 -2.47 12.51 16.97
CA GLY A 541 -3.80 12.30 16.36
C GLY A 541 -4.75 11.50 17.25
N SER A 542 -5.86 11.07 16.68
CA SER A 542 -6.90 10.24 17.32
C SER A 542 -6.85 8.78 16.90
N GLU A 543 -5.85 8.37 16.13
CA GLU A 543 -5.66 7.00 15.70
C GLU A 543 -5.24 6.10 16.86
N HIS A 544 -5.63 4.83 16.83
CA HIS A 544 -5.32 3.86 17.86
C HIS A 544 -4.60 2.63 17.29
N LEU A 545 -3.87 1.95 18.17
CA LEU A 545 -3.38 0.58 17.97
C LEU A 545 -3.88 -0.29 19.12
N ALA A 546 -4.19 -1.55 18.83
CA ALA A 546 -4.56 -2.52 19.84
C ALA A 546 -3.73 -3.81 19.68
N PHE A 547 -2.90 -4.10 20.68
CA PHE A 547 -2.10 -5.32 20.73
C PHE A 547 -2.89 -6.45 21.40
N LYS A 548 -2.77 -7.65 20.83
CA LYS A 548 -3.22 -8.88 21.48
C LYS A 548 -2.03 -9.48 22.23
N MET A 549 -2.09 -9.40 23.55
CA MET A 549 -1.04 -9.95 24.42
C MET A 549 -1.20 -11.47 24.59
N GLY A 550 -0.09 -12.15 24.88
CA GLY A 550 -0.06 -13.58 25.21
C GLY A 550 1.34 -14.00 25.67
N ASP A 551 1.40 -14.68 26.81
CA ASP A 551 2.64 -15.14 27.44
C ASP A 551 3.66 -13.99 27.68
N GLY A 552 3.17 -12.84 28.18
CA GLY A 552 3.98 -11.66 28.47
C GLY A 552 4.50 -10.90 27.24
N ARG A 553 4.04 -11.26 26.03
CA ARG A 553 4.43 -10.59 24.78
C ARG A 553 3.25 -10.37 23.86
N ALA A 554 3.34 -9.30 23.06
CA ALA A 554 2.37 -9.04 22.02
C ALA A 554 2.51 -10.09 20.90
N LYS A 555 1.45 -10.84 20.61
CA LYS A 555 1.38 -11.84 19.52
C LYS A 555 1.01 -11.18 18.19
N SER A 556 0.15 -10.17 18.23
CA SER A 556 -0.30 -9.41 17.07
C SER A 556 -0.79 -8.03 17.50
N PHE A 557 -1.03 -7.15 16.52
CA PHE A 557 -1.76 -5.91 16.74
C PHE A 557 -2.68 -5.59 15.56
N GLN A 558 -3.69 -4.78 15.83
CA GLN A 558 -4.55 -4.16 14.82
C GLN A 558 -4.24 -2.67 14.73
N GLY A 559 -4.16 -2.15 13.50
CA GLY A 559 -4.03 -0.73 13.25
C GLY A 559 -5.39 -0.03 13.21
N ALA A 560 -5.36 1.29 13.14
CA ALA A 560 -6.53 2.17 13.24
C ALA A 560 -7.69 1.78 12.30
N PHE A 561 -7.41 1.29 11.10
CA PHE A 561 -8.44 0.96 10.11
C PHE A 561 -9.06 -0.43 10.27
N GLY A 562 -8.47 -1.32 11.07
CA GLY A 562 -8.97 -2.68 11.25
C GLY A 562 -9.07 -3.52 9.96
N ASP A 563 -8.40 -3.09 8.89
CA ASP A 563 -8.40 -3.71 7.55
C ASP A 563 -7.54 -4.97 7.49
N GLN A 564 -6.65 -5.12 8.44
CA GLN A 564 -5.77 -6.28 8.62
C GLN A 564 -5.27 -6.39 10.05
N THR A 565 -4.75 -7.55 10.38
CA THR A 565 -4.01 -7.81 11.61
C THR A 565 -2.53 -7.95 11.30
N PHE A 566 -1.67 -7.39 12.15
CA PHE A 566 -0.22 -7.54 12.06
C PHE A 566 0.22 -8.59 13.06
N GLU A 567 0.77 -9.70 12.59
CA GLU A 567 1.22 -10.85 13.40
C GLU A 567 2.72 -10.79 13.62
N ARG A 568 3.19 -11.04 14.85
CA ARG A 568 4.62 -11.06 15.18
C ARG A 568 5.33 -12.08 14.27
N ALA A 569 6.31 -11.62 13.52
CA ALA A 569 7.06 -12.46 12.59
C ALA A 569 8.06 -13.38 13.31
N GLY A 570 8.11 -14.63 12.92
CA GLY A 570 9.18 -15.53 13.33
C GLY A 570 10.51 -15.25 12.62
N PHE A 571 11.57 -15.82 13.13
CA PHE A 571 12.95 -15.63 12.67
C PHE A 571 13.11 -15.72 11.12
N TRP A 572 12.57 -16.76 10.49
CA TRP A 572 12.70 -17.00 9.05
C TRP A 572 11.95 -16.03 8.14
N LYS A 573 10.97 -15.31 8.69
CA LYS A 573 10.16 -14.31 7.96
C LYS A 573 10.55 -12.88 8.30
N ASN A 574 11.62 -12.70 9.09
CA ASN A 574 12.12 -11.37 9.45
C ASN A 574 13.04 -10.84 8.34
N PRO A 575 12.80 -9.64 7.79
CA PRO A 575 13.66 -9.03 6.78
C PRO A 575 15.12 -8.89 7.20
N SER A 576 15.39 -8.59 8.48
CA SER A 576 16.76 -8.49 8.99
C SER A 576 17.50 -9.83 8.89
N THR A 577 16.83 -10.96 9.17
CA THR A 577 17.40 -12.30 8.99
C THR A 577 17.71 -12.59 7.52
N ALA A 578 16.76 -12.27 6.63
CA ALA A 578 16.94 -12.45 5.19
C ALA A 578 18.10 -11.62 4.66
N MET A 579 18.19 -10.35 5.06
CA MET A 579 19.29 -9.45 4.66
C MET A 579 20.64 -9.93 5.19
N THR A 580 20.72 -10.30 6.45
CA THR A 580 21.97 -10.82 7.05
C THR A 580 22.45 -12.07 6.30
N LEU A 581 21.57 -13.03 6.04
CA LEU A 581 21.94 -14.24 5.31
C LEU A 581 22.29 -13.94 3.84
N ALA A 582 21.61 -12.99 3.19
CA ALA A 582 21.95 -12.54 1.83
C ALA A 582 23.37 -11.95 1.78
N ILE A 583 23.73 -11.07 2.70
CA ILE A 583 25.07 -10.46 2.78
C ILE A 583 26.12 -11.53 3.03
N LEU A 584 25.92 -12.39 4.02
CA LEU A 584 26.87 -13.47 4.33
C LEU A 584 27.04 -14.44 3.16
N THR A 585 25.94 -14.79 2.48
CA THR A 585 25.96 -15.62 1.27
C THR A 585 26.74 -14.95 0.15
N GLY A 586 26.51 -13.67 -0.08
CA GLY A 586 27.25 -12.88 -1.09
C GLY A 586 28.75 -12.84 -0.80
N VAL A 587 29.14 -12.60 0.45
CA VAL A 587 30.54 -12.60 0.89
C VAL A 587 31.18 -14.00 0.72
N ALA A 588 30.48 -15.06 1.14
CA ALA A 588 30.96 -16.42 0.98
C ALA A 588 31.10 -16.84 -0.50
N ALA A 589 30.15 -16.44 -1.33
CA ALA A 589 30.18 -16.68 -2.77
C ALA A 589 31.35 -15.94 -3.44
N ALA A 590 31.53 -14.66 -3.15
CA ALA A 590 32.66 -13.88 -3.65
C ALA A 590 34.01 -14.46 -3.21
N ALA A 591 34.14 -14.85 -1.93
CA ALA A 591 35.34 -15.52 -1.40
C ALA A 591 35.59 -16.86 -2.09
N THR A 592 34.56 -17.66 -2.36
CA THR A 592 34.66 -18.93 -3.09
C THR A 592 35.22 -18.74 -4.50
N LEU A 593 34.69 -17.77 -5.27
CA LEU A 593 35.17 -17.46 -6.61
C LEU A 593 36.57 -16.84 -6.61
N ALA A 594 36.84 -15.91 -5.67
CA ALA A 594 38.18 -15.36 -5.49
C ALA A 594 39.22 -16.46 -5.18
N GLY A 595 38.80 -17.48 -4.45
CA GLY A 595 39.63 -18.64 -4.14
C GLY A 595 40.13 -19.42 -5.38
N ILE A 596 39.42 -19.31 -6.53
CA ILE A 596 39.88 -19.92 -7.80
C ILE A 596 41.21 -19.30 -8.25
N PHE A 597 41.35 -17.98 -8.08
CA PHE A 597 42.53 -17.22 -8.55
C PHE A 597 43.63 -17.16 -7.47
N LEU A 598 43.29 -17.27 -6.21
CA LEU A 598 44.20 -17.08 -5.09
C LEU A 598 44.83 -18.40 -4.58
N ARG A 599 44.33 -19.56 -5.06
CA ARG A 599 44.85 -20.87 -4.63
C ARG A 599 46.25 -21.13 -5.15
N ASN A 600 47.15 -21.52 -4.24
CA ASN A 600 48.50 -21.91 -4.60
C ASN A 600 48.48 -23.33 -5.20
N ARG A 601 49.32 -23.63 -6.21
CA ARG A 601 49.37 -24.93 -6.90
C ARG A 601 49.52 -26.14 -5.94
N ARG A 602 50.10 -25.96 -4.75
CA ARG A 602 50.22 -26.99 -3.71
C ARG A 602 48.89 -27.39 -3.05
N GLU A 603 47.85 -26.59 -3.17
CA GLU A 603 46.52 -26.86 -2.60
C GLU A 603 45.58 -27.61 -3.56
N PHE A 604 46.06 -27.97 -4.78
CA PHE A 604 45.26 -28.74 -5.75
C PHE A 604 45.20 -30.25 -5.47
N ARG A 605 45.72 -30.69 -4.34
CA ARG A 605 45.56 -32.11 -3.90
C ARG A 605 44.13 -32.28 -3.40
N GLU A 606 43.34 -33.02 -4.14
CA GLU A 606 41.95 -33.29 -3.84
C GLU A 606 41.50 -34.64 -4.37
N THR A 607 40.65 -35.32 -3.61
CA THR A 607 40.03 -36.58 -4.07
C THR A 607 39.02 -36.25 -5.20
N PRO A 608 38.61 -37.19 -6.05
CA PRO A 608 37.61 -36.99 -7.09
C PRO A 608 36.29 -36.44 -6.54
N VAL A 609 35.90 -36.83 -5.32
CA VAL A 609 34.70 -36.30 -4.65
C VAL A 609 34.89 -34.84 -4.26
N GLN A 610 36.04 -34.45 -3.75
CA GLN A 610 36.34 -33.07 -3.37
C GLN A 610 36.46 -32.17 -4.59
N SER A 611 37.00 -32.66 -5.71
CA SER A 611 37.05 -31.91 -6.97
C SER A 611 35.65 -31.61 -7.51
N ARG A 612 34.79 -32.62 -7.57
CA ARG A 612 33.39 -32.44 -7.97
C ARG A 612 32.64 -31.49 -7.04
N ALA A 613 32.81 -31.62 -5.74
CA ALA A 613 32.20 -30.76 -4.74
C ALA A 613 32.66 -29.29 -4.88
N SER A 614 33.98 -29.09 -5.16
CA SER A 614 34.55 -27.77 -5.44
C SER A 614 33.92 -27.13 -6.70
N LEU A 615 33.77 -27.92 -7.78
CA LEU A 615 33.10 -27.43 -9.00
C LEU A 615 31.65 -27.02 -8.74
N ILE A 616 30.89 -27.88 -8.04
CA ILE A 616 29.50 -27.57 -7.70
C ILE A 616 29.43 -26.29 -6.85
N GLN A 617 30.31 -26.14 -5.85
CA GLN A 617 30.32 -24.94 -5.00
C GLN A 617 30.68 -23.67 -5.77
N ASN A 618 31.58 -23.73 -6.76
CA ASN A 618 31.89 -22.60 -7.61
C ASN A 618 30.68 -22.19 -8.48
N ILE A 619 29.94 -23.17 -9.02
CA ILE A 619 28.69 -22.92 -9.77
C ILE A 619 27.65 -22.29 -8.84
N GLN A 620 27.48 -22.83 -7.65
CA GLN A 620 26.57 -22.23 -6.64
C GLN A 620 26.96 -20.79 -6.33
N ALA A 621 28.23 -20.51 -6.10
CA ALA A 621 28.73 -19.18 -5.80
C ALA A 621 28.40 -18.18 -6.93
N ALA A 622 28.60 -18.59 -8.20
CA ALA A 622 28.22 -17.79 -9.35
C ALA A 622 26.70 -17.55 -9.42
N LEU A 623 25.89 -18.57 -9.20
CA LEU A 623 24.43 -18.47 -9.19
C LEU A 623 23.91 -17.57 -8.06
N TRP A 624 24.45 -17.70 -6.83
CA TRP A 624 24.06 -16.84 -5.71
C TRP A 624 24.42 -15.37 -5.96
N LEU A 625 25.59 -15.07 -6.50
CA LEU A 625 25.97 -13.68 -6.86
C LEU A 625 25.10 -13.14 -7.98
N THR A 626 24.84 -13.94 -9.02
CA THR A 626 23.94 -13.55 -10.11
C THR A 626 22.55 -13.25 -9.58
N MET A 627 22.00 -14.11 -8.73
CA MET A 627 20.72 -13.91 -8.07
C MET A 627 20.68 -12.59 -7.29
N LEU A 628 21.69 -12.32 -6.45
CA LEU A 628 21.74 -11.11 -5.63
C LEU A 628 21.87 -9.84 -6.48
N ILE A 629 22.67 -9.87 -7.54
CA ILE A 629 22.82 -8.73 -8.48
C ILE A 629 21.50 -8.47 -9.20
N LEU A 630 20.87 -9.49 -9.77
CA LEU A 630 19.60 -9.34 -10.49
C LEU A 630 18.47 -8.91 -9.56
N PHE A 631 18.45 -9.40 -8.32
CA PHE A 631 17.50 -8.94 -7.32
C PHE A 631 17.72 -7.46 -6.98
N GLY A 632 18.98 -7.03 -6.81
CA GLY A 632 19.32 -5.61 -6.60
C GLY A 632 18.89 -4.72 -7.77
N LEU A 633 19.10 -5.18 -9.02
CA LEU A 633 18.64 -4.47 -10.23
C LEU A 633 17.12 -4.41 -10.33
N TRP A 634 16.41 -5.45 -9.90
CA TRP A 634 14.95 -5.41 -9.79
C TRP A 634 14.52 -4.42 -8.72
N ALA A 635 15.09 -4.51 -7.52
CA ALA A 635 14.76 -3.64 -6.40
C ALA A 635 14.98 -2.15 -6.71
N SER A 636 16.04 -1.79 -7.46
CA SER A 636 16.29 -0.41 -7.88
C SER A 636 15.20 0.18 -8.80
N ARG A 637 14.36 -0.65 -9.40
CA ARG A 637 13.24 -0.24 -10.27
C ARG A 637 11.90 -0.15 -9.53
N THR A 638 11.83 -0.59 -8.28
CA THR A 638 10.59 -0.58 -7.48
C THR A 638 10.23 0.79 -6.92
N GLY A 639 11.08 1.80 -7.06
CA GLY A 639 10.81 3.17 -6.65
C GLY A 639 9.59 3.80 -7.35
N ASP A 640 9.15 3.23 -8.48
CA ASP A 640 7.85 3.49 -9.07
C ASP A 640 6.95 2.27 -8.91
N ILE A 641 5.90 2.38 -8.11
CA ILE A 641 4.94 1.32 -7.87
C ILE A 641 4.29 0.80 -9.16
N ALA A 642 4.10 1.65 -10.16
CA ALA A 642 3.53 1.26 -11.44
C ALA A 642 4.41 0.24 -12.18
N ASN A 643 5.74 0.32 -12.05
CA ASN A 643 6.66 -0.67 -12.64
C ASN A 643 6.45 -2.06 -12.01
N VAL A 644 6.13 -2.12 -10.73
CA VAL A 644 5.85 -3.38 -10.04
C VAL A 644 4.45 -3.88 -10.40
N MET A 645 3.46 -2.99 -10.40
CA MET A 645 2.05 -3.35 -10.65
C MET A 645 1.83 -3.87 -12.08
N TYR A 646 2.45 -3.24 -13.08
CA TYR A 646 2.26 -3.61 -14.49
C TYR A 646 3.31 -4.57 -15.04
N GLY A 647 4.52 -4.55 -14.49
CA GLY A 647 5.66 -5.30 -14.99
C GLY A 647 5.99 -6.57 -14.23
N TRP A 648 5.11 -7.01 -13.35
CA TRP A 648 5.33 -8.17 -12.47
C TRP A 648 5.43 -9.50 -13.24
N PRO A 649 6.36 -10.42 -12.84
CA PRO A 649 7.50 -10.19 -11.93
C PRO A 649 8.68 -9.49 -12.62
N GLY A 650 8.65 -9.36 -13.92
CA GLY A 650 9.71 -8.85 -14.76
C GLY A 650 10.90 -9.82 -14.92
N PRO A 651 11.74 -9.60 -15.94
CA PRO A 651 12.81 -10.56 -16.27
C PRO A 651 13.87 -10.70 -15.19
N PHE A 652 14.21 -9.62 -14.49
CA PHE A 652 15.26 -9.67 -13.47
C PHE A 652 14.87 -10.52 -12.27
N LEU A 653 13.65 -10.35 -11.75
CA LEU A 653 13.18 -11.13 -10.61
C LEU A 653 12.94 -12.60 -11.00
N PHE A 654 12.42 -12.83 -12.23
CA PHE A 654 12.23 -14.19 -12.76
C PHE A 654 13.56 -14.94 -12.85
N ILE A 655 14.57 -14.35 -13.47
CA ILE A 655 15.90 -14.98 -13.63
C ILE A 655 16.59 -15.12 -12.28
N ALA A 656 16.48 -14.11 -11.38
CA ALA A 656 17.01 -14.22 -10.01
C ALA A 656 16.41 -15.42 -9.28
N SER A 657 15.10 -15.60 -9.36
CA SER A 657 14.39 -16.74 -8.77
C SER A 657 14.83 -18.08 -9.36
N ALA A 658 14.99 -18.16 -10.69
CA ALA A 658 15.49 -19.35 -11.35
C ALA A 658 16.92 -19.70 -10.91
N CYS A 659 17.82 -18.71 -10.83
CA CYS A 659 19.17 -18.90 -10.28
C CYS A 659 19.13 -19.38 -8.82
N ALA A 660 18.27 -18.79 -8.00
CA ALA A 660 18.10 -19.20 -6.59
C ALA A 660 17.63 -20.66 -6.48
N LEU A 661 16.66 -21.06 -7.31
CA LEU A 661 16.15 -22.44 -7.32
C LEU A 661 17.25 -23.45 -7.67
N VAL A 662 18.02 -23.19 -8.74
CA VAL A 662 19.12 -24.08 -9.14
C VAL A 662 20.22 -24.11 -8.08
N ALA A 663 20.58 -22.94 -7.52
CA ALA A 663 21.58 -22.85 -6.46
C ALA A 663 21.14 -23.62 -5.19
N ALA A 664 19.86 -23.54 -4.82
CA ALA A 664 19.28 -24.29 -3.69
C ALA A 664 19.30 -25.81 -3.94
N ALA A 665 18.96 -26.26 -5.15
CA ALA A 665 19.03 -27.68 -5.54
C ALA A 665 20.48 -28.22 -5.46
N LEU A 666 21.45 -27.44 -5.99
CA LEU A 666 22.87 -27.77 -5.87
C LEU A 666 23.34 -27.74 -4.41
N THR A 667 22.77 -26.87 -3.56
CA THR A 667 23.10 -26.82 -2.12
C THR A 667 22.67 -28.11 -1.42
N LEU A 668 21.52 -28.66 -1.76
CA LEU A 668 21.09 -29.95 -1.27
C LEU A 668 22.08 -31.06 -1.67
N ALA A 669 22.55 -31.04 -2.93
CA ALA A 669 23.55 -32.00 -3.40
C ALA A 669 24.90 -31.90 -2.62
N THR A 670 25.38 -30.66 -2.40
CA THR A 670 26.63 -30.46 -1.63
C THR A 670 26.48 -30.80 -0.15
N LEU A 671 25.29 -30.60 0.43
CA LEU A 671 24.99 -31.02 1.80
C LEU A 671 25.11 -32.54 1.96
N LEU A 672 24.58 -33.30 0.99
CA LEU A 672 24.69 -34.76 0.97
C LEU A 672 26.13 -35.27 0.78
N LEU A 673 27.00 -34.46 0.16
CA LEU A 673 28.41 -34.81 -0.02
C LEU A 673 29.29 -34.56 1.21
N LEU A 674 28.83 -33.77 2.21
CA LEU A 674 29.64 -33.43 3.39
C LEU A 674 30.27 -34.65 4.13
N PRO A 675 29.54 -35.74 4.40
CA PRO A 675 30.15 -36.89 5.04
C PRO A 675 31.28 -37.49 4.23
N ALA A 676 31.14 -37.57 2.90
CA ALA A 676 32.17 -38.12 2.02
C ALA A 676 33.42 -37.21 1.95
N ILE A 677 33.26 -35.90 2.01
CA ILE A 677 34.36 -34.92 2.04
C ILE A 677 35.20 -35.10 3.32
N TRP A 678 34.58 -35.38 4.47
CA TRP A 678 35.27 -35.57 5.74
C TRP A 678 35.88 -36.96 5.89
N ARG A 679 35.31 -38.02 5.28
CA ARG A 679 35.86 -39.42 5.30
C ARG A 679 37.24 -39.52 4.68
N GLY A 680 37.66 -38.60 3.79
CA GLY A 680 38.98 -38.58 3.16
C GLY A 680 40.18 -38.51 4.14
N GLY A 681 39.94 -38.28 5.43
CA GLY A 681 40.95 -38.29 6.49
C GLY A 681 42.11 -37.31 6.27
N ARG A 682 43.31 -37.69 6.74
CA ARG A 682 44.56 -36.94 6.60
C ARG A 682 45.42 -37.48 5.43
N ARG A 683 44.81 -37.94 4.37
CA ARG A 683 45.53 -38.39 3.18
C ARG A 683 46.29 -37.24 2.54
N VAL A 684 47.45 -37.52 1.94
CA VAL A 684 48.31 -36.53 1.27
C VAL A 684 47.57 -35.87 0.06
N ASP A 685 46.59 -36.56 -0.51
CA ASP A 685 45.77 -36.17 -1.66
C ASP A 685 44.39 -35.61 -1.26
N SER A 686 44.21 -35.13 -0.04
CA SER A 686 42.93 -34.60 0.48
C SER A 686 43.06 -33.13 0.88
N TRP A 687 41.93 -32.41 0.90
CA TRP A 687 41.86 -31.06 1.42
C TRP A 687 42.36 -30.95 2.85
N THR A 688 42.97 -29.83 3.18
CA THR A 688 43.31 -29.47 4.57
C THR A 688 42.04 -29.39 5.44
N PRO A 689 42.13 -29.64 6.75
CA PRO A 689 41.00 -29.51 7.66
C PRO A 689 40.32 -28.12 7.58
N LEU A 690 41.10 -27.04 7.44
CA LEU A 690 40.58 -25.68 7.31
C LEU A 690 39.75 -25.53 6.04
N ARG A 691 40.19 -26.09 4.90
CA ARG A 691 39.41 -26.06 3.64
C ARG A 691 38.11 -26.86 3.74
N LYS A 692 38.12 -28.02 4.41
CA LYS A 692 36.92 -28.83 4.68
C LYS A 692 35.94 -28.06 5.55
N LEU A 693 36.43 -27.37 6.58
CA LEU A 693 35.64 -26.55 7.48
C LEU A 693 35.02 -25.35 6.69
N ALA A 694 35.85 -24.64 5.95
CA ALA A 694 35.35 -23.47 5.13
C ALA A 694 34.28 -23.91 4.12
N PHE A 695 34.49 -25.04 3.43
CA PHE A 695 33.50 -25.64 2.54
C PHE A 695 32.18 -25.94 3.29
N SER A 696 32.29 -26.63 4.46
CA SER A 696 31.13 -27.00 5.25
C SER A 696 30.34 -25.80 5.76
N VAL A 697 31.03 -24.78 6.27
CA VAL A 697 30.40 -23.51 6.71
C VAL A 697 29.67 -22.82 5.57
N THR A 698 30.27 -22.76 4.37
CA THR A 698 29.65 -22.21 3.19
C THR A 698 28.39 -22.99 2.78
N VAL A 699 28.43 -24.33 2.80
CA VAL A 699 27.26 -25.16 2.49
C VAL A 699 26.14 -24.93 3.49
N LEU A 700 26.45 -24.86 4.80
CA LEU A 700 25.45 -24.60 5.84
C LEU A 700 24.83 -23.19 5.68
N LEU A 701 25.66 -22.21 5.36
CA LEU A 701 25.19 -20.82 5.09
C LEU A 701 24.25 -20.76 3.88
N TYR A 702 24.63 -21.39 2.76
CA TYR A 702 23.78 -21.49 1.58
C TYR A 702 22.48 -22.24 1.87
N SER A 703 22.53 -23.29 2.72
CA SER A 703 21.34 -24.00 3.17
C SER A 703 20.40 -23.09 3.97
N ALA A 704 20.94 -22.34 4.92
CA ALA A 704 20.15 -21.40 5.72
C ALA A 704 19.50 -20.31 4.84
N PHE A 705 20.25 -19.78 3.86
CA PHE A 705 19.71 -18.80 2.92
C PHE A 705 18.65 -19.41 2.00
N ALA A 706 18.86 -20.62 1.47
CA ALA A 706 17.87 -21.32 0.67
C ALA A 706 16.55 -21.55 1.45
N VAL A 707 16.64 -21.90 2.75
CA VAL A 707 15.46 -22.02 3.63
C VAL A 707 14.71 -20.70 3.77
N VAL A 708 15.42 -19.58 3.97
CA VAL A 708 14.78 -18.25 3.98
C VAL A 708 14.08 -17.98 2.65
N LEU A 709 14.77 -18.18 1.52
CA LEU A 709 14.19 -17.94 0.19
C LEU A 709 12.98 -18.84 -0.09
N TRP A 710 12.96 -20.06 0.44
CA TRP A 710 11.78 -20.93 0.38
C TRP A 710 10.60 -20.35 1.15
N PHE A 711 10.79 -19.88 2.39
CA PHE A 711 9.75 -19.21 3.17
C PHE A 711 9.27 -17.90 2.52
N TRP A 712 10.12 -17.24 1.73
CA TRP A 712 9.84 -16.01 1.04
C TRP A 712 9.26 -16.20 -0.38
N GLY A 713 9.06 -17.46 -0.80
CA GLY A 713 8.47 -17.80 -2.10
C GLY A 713 9.39 -17.59 -3.30
N VAL A 714 10.66 -17.22 -3.06
CA VAL A 714 11.62 -16.90 -4.14
C VAL A 714 11.99 -18.11 -4.99
N LEU A 715 11.86 -19.35 -4.45
CA LEU A 715 12.22 -20.58 -5.18
C LEU A 715 11.11 -21.08 -6.13
N SER A 716 10.16 -20.22 -6.53
CA SER A 716 9.04 -20.59 -7.39
C SER A 716 8.90 -19.59 -8.55
N PRO A 717 9.82 -19.58 -9.54
CA PRO A 717 9.85 -18.56 -10.60
C PRO A 717 8.58 -18.50 -11.45
N TRP A 718 7.88 -19.64 -11.62
CA TRP A 718 6.65 -19.76 -12.41
C TRP A 718 5.38 -19.33 -11.69
N SER A 719 5.46 -18.86 -10.47
CA SER A 719 4.32 -18.48 -9.63
C SER A 719 4.11 -16.96 -9.61
N GLY A 720 4.41 -16.30 -10.70
CA GLY A 720 4.25 -14.88 -10.85
C GLY A 720 2.82 -14.47 -11.18
#